data_a39cbe135104dba9cb2883f37b83aec3
#
_entry.id   a39cbe135104dba9cb2883f37b83aec3
#
_cell.length_a   1.000
_cell.length_b   1.000
_cell.length_c   1.000
_cell.angle_alpha   90.00
_cell.angle_beta   90.00
_cell.angle_gamma   90.00
#
_symmetry.space_group_name_H-M   'P 1'
#
loop_
_entity.id
_entity.type
_entity.pdbx_description
1 polymer ?
#
loop_
_entity_poly.entity_id
_entity_poly.type
_entity_poly.pdbx_seq_one_letter_code
_entity_poly.pdbx_strand_id
1 'polypeptide(L)'
;MNRFFAISLSVLITCGATVYGENIVMSPRGKFAIHFAVRDTEKIKGGLFWSVKCCGETILEESRLGFTLDDAPSLMDNFKIVSVARGSQNKTWKPVYGEASEYKDHYNELRVTVKDGQTPPRILTLDFRAYDEGVAYRVIFPKQKAFEKLTISSENTQFRLTGDHKAWITRNGQGRYSTKQLSELNPKHDYERPFMMKTEAGRYIAIAEAGNLDFPRMRIGLDKSASHAVKSRLSGSAVIQTPHTTPWRLVMSESTPGEILEHSYMFLNLSPPCKLAKTAWIKPGKQMRDVTITKKGGCAIVDFAAVAGLDYVEIDAGWYGDERNDAVDATTVTPSRSRGGFTEQDLHDLIAYAKSKGIGVIVYVNRRHLEKQIDQILPLYEKWGIAGMKFGFVNTGPQEWTQWLHDSMRKAGEFHMIVDVHDEYRPTGIERTYPNWMTSEGIQGNEGKPVPKVDIDNAFLRSLCGPADFTMCWQASSLKMSWAHQMAASIIYYSPLQTLYWYDEPKKFSGDEEYLAFFRALPTVWDEKNVIQGEIGEFITVARRKGDSWFVGTMNAIKHREAQIPLTFLDPGRKYTATIYADPTPEVEVEIDPSPRGKGNPESKKLKITIMDVTADTIIHADMANNGGQAIHITPTAKPQ
;
A
#
# COMPACT_ATOMS: atom_id res chain seq x y z
N MET A 1 -21.64 63.08 5.56
CA MET A 1 -21.30 63.36 4.14
C MET A 1 -19.80 63.56 4.03
N ASN A 2 -19.21 63.02 3.05
CA ASN A 2 -17.83 62.99 2.55
C ASN A 2 -17.03 61.74 2.92
N ARG A 3 -17.06 60.82 1.94
CA ARG A 3 -16.15 59.70 1.80
C ARG A 3 -14.88 60.20 1.13
N PHE A 4 -13.72 59.91 1.70
CA PHE A 4 -12.43 60.02 1.01
C PHE A 4 -11.97 58.64 0.54
N PHE A 5 -11.89 58.47 -0.76
CA PHE A 5 -11.21 57.33 -1.42
C PHE A 5 -9.70 57.65 -1.47
N ALA A 6 -8.90 56.79 -0.85
CA ALA A 6 -7.46 56.81 -1.03
C ALA A 6 -7.08 55.82 -2.15
N ILE A 7 -6.64 56.35 -3.29
CA ILE A 7 -6.05 55.62 -4.40
C ILE A 7 -4.56 55.43 -4.09
N SER A 8 -4.16 54.19 -3.83
CA SER A 8 -2.75 53.81 -3.66
C SER A 8 -2.14 53.58 -5.04
N LEU A 9 -1.24 54.41 -5.45
CA LEU A 9 -0.48 54.36 -6.70
C LEU A 9 0.74 53.47 -6.45
N SER A 10 0.75 52.22 -6.95
CA SER A 10 1.91 51.32 -6.89
C SER A 10 2.84 51.66 -8.07
N VAL A 11 3.99 52.19 -7.78
CA VAL A 11 5.07 52.44 -8.73
C VAL A 11 5.76 51.11 -9.02
N LEU A 12 5.65 50.61 -10.25
CA LEU A 12 6.48 49.52 -10.77
C LEU A 12 7.88 50.06 -11.07
N ILE A 13 8.86 49.67 -10.26
CA ILE A 13 10.29 49.83 -10.63
C ILE A 13 10.70 48.58 -11.39
N THR A 14 10.82 48.68 -12.71
CA THR A 14 11.46 47.68 -13.57
C THR A 14 12.96 47.83 -13.45
N CYS A 15 13.59 47.04 -12.60
CA CYS A 15 15.03 46.86 -12.61
C CYS A 15 15.33 45.59 -13.38
N GLY A 16 15.87 45.73 -14.62
CA GLY A 16 16.28 44.61 -15.45
C GLY A 16 17.56 43.97 -14.92
N ALA A 17 17.39 42.99 -14.07
CA ALA A 17 18.40 41.97 -13.79
C ALA A 17 17.78 40.65 -14.19
N THR A 18 18.39 39.92 -15.13
CA THR A 18 18.09 38.53 -15.49
C THR A 18 18.47 37.66 -14.29
N VAL A 19 17.67 37.70 -13.24
CA VAL A 19 17.71 36.71 -12.16
C VAL A 19 17.09 35.48 -12.76
N TYR A 20 17.86 34.42 -12.95
CA TYR A 20 17.35 33.07 -13.10
C TYR A 20 16.59 32.76 -11.80
N GLY A 21 15.30 33.11 -11.77
CA GLY A 21 14.46 32.91 -10.60
C GLY A 21 14.41 31.41 -10.26
N GLU A 22 14.81 31.07 -9.06
CA GLU A 22 14.62 29.72 -8.52
C GLU A 22 13.13 29.38 -8.59
N ASN A 23 12.79 28.31 -9.34
CA ASN A 23 11.42 27.83 -9.40
C ASN A 23 11.14 27.02 -8.16
N ILE A 24 10.56 27.68 -7.14
CA ILE A 24 10.23 27.10 -5.84
C ILE A 24 8.73 26.90 -5.75
N VAL A 25 8.30 25.75 -5.24
CA VAL A 25 6.95 25.52 -4.77
C VAL A 25 6.98 25.02 -3.33
N MET A 26 6.22 25.69 -2.47
CA MET A 26 6.07 25.32 -1.06
C MET A 26 4.73 24.63 -0.86
N SER A 27 4.67 23.70 0.10
CA SER A 27 3.42 23.11 0.55
C SER A 27 2.50 24.16 1.19
N PRO A 28 1.19 23.90 1.34
CA PRO A 28 0.23 24.91 1.84
C PRO A 28 0.59 25.55 3.18
N ARG A 29 1.18 24.77 4.10
CA ARG A 29 1.67 25.28 5.41
C ARG A 29 3.16 25.60 5.43
N GLY A 30 3.85 25.48 4.28
CA GLY A 30 5.28 25.74 4.19
C GLY A 30 6.19 24.65 4.75
N LYS A 31 5.66 23.46 5.10
CA LYS A 31 6.45 22.38 5.66
C LYS A 31 7.46 21.82 4.66
N PHE A 32 7.06 21.66 3.40
CA PHE A 32 7.94 21.22 2.32
C PHE A 32 8.18 22.32 1.29
N ALA A 33 9.38 22.33 0.72
CA ALA A 33 9.73 23.17 -0.42
C ALA A 33 10.47 22.34 -1.47
N ILE A 34 10.03 22.41 -2.72
CA ILE A 34 10.72 21.87 -3.89
C ILE A 34 11.40 23.04 -4.61
N HIS A 35 12.68 22.89 -4.90
CA HIS A 35 13.45 23.78 -5.76
C HIS A 35 13.72 23.07 -7.06
N PHE A 36 13.44 23.71 -8.18
CA PHE A 36 13.75 23.20 -9.51
C PHE A 36 14.58 24.22 -10.29
N ALA A 37 15.61 23.75 -10.99
CA ALA A 37 16.47 24.60 -11.81
C ALA A 37 16.86 23.92 -13.13
N VAL A 38 16.97 24.73 -14.17
CA VAL A 38 17.69 24.38 -15.39
C VAL A 38 18.98 25.18 -15.38
N ARG A 39 20.13 24.50 -15.28
CA ARG A 39 21.40 25.18 -15.16
C ARG A 39 22.57 24.43 -15.79
N ASP A 40 23.63 25.18 -16.05
CA ASP A 40 24.91 24.66 -16.48
C ASP A 40 25.76 24.24 -15.29
N THR A 41 26.56 23.21 -15.48
CA THR A 41 27.67 22.81 -14.60
C THR A 41 28.96 22.73 -15.46
N GLU A 42 30.09 22.39 -14.85
CA GLU A 42 31.35 22.20 -15.60
C GLU A 42 31.22 21.18 -16.74
N LYS A 43 30.39 20.16 -16.57
CA LYS A 43 30.24 19.02 -17.50
C LYS A 43 28.92 18.97 -18.25
N ILE A 44 27.93 19.79 -17.86
CA ILE A 44 26.55 19.68 -18.31
C ILE A 44 26.05 21.08 -18.69
N LYS A 45 25.41 21.20 -19.83
CA LYS A 45 24.70 22.42 -20.24
C LYS A 45 23.20 22.20 -20.18
N GLY A 46 22.47 23.12 -19.56
CA GLY A 46 21.01 23.05 -19.46
C GLY A 46 20.49 21.77 -18.81
N GLY A 47 21.15 21.29 -17.78
CA GLY A 47 20.72 20.11 -17.02
C GLY A 47 19.50 20.42 -16.15
N LEU A 48 18.64 19.42 -15.93
CA LEU A 48 17.48 19.51 -15.05
C LEU A 48 17.87 19.06 -13.64
N PHE A 49 17.62 19.92 -12.65
CA PHE A 49 17.96 19.65 -11.24
C PHE A 49 16.79 19.95 -10.31
N TRP A 50 16.67 19.18 -9.25
CA TRP A 50 15.71 19.43 -8.18
C TRP A 50 16.31 19.13 -6.81
N SER A 51 15.77 19.78 -5.79
CA SER A 51 16.09 19.51 -4.39
C SER A 51 14.84 19.68 -3.52
N VAL A 52 14.86 19.12 -2.31
CA VAL A 52 13.72 19.15 -1.40
C VAL A 52 14.16 19.54 0.00
N LYS A 53 13.43 20.50 0.60
CA LYS A 53 13.53 20.83 2.02
C LYS A 53 12.26 20.40 2.76
N CYS A 54 12.43 19.99 4.02
CA CYS A 54 11.35 19.73 4.98
C CYS A 54 11.63 20.49 6.26
N CYS A 55 10.68 21.30 6.74
CA CYS A 55 10.83 22.12 7.94
C CYS A 55 12.07 23.04 7.90
N GLY A 56 12.43 23.53 6.71
CA GLY A 56 13.62 24.36 6.49
C GLY A 56 14.94 23.59 6.28
N GLU A 57 14.99 22.31 6.63
CA GLU A 57 16.16 21.45 6.47
C GLU A 57 16.16 20.77 5.09
N THR A 58 17.33 20.64 4.48
CA THR A 58 17.50 19.87 3.24
C THR A 58 17.37 18.39 3.52
N ILE A 59 16.47 17.70 2.81
CA ILE A 59 16.32 16.23 2.86
C ILE A 59 16.78 15.55 1.58
N LEU A 60 16.63 16.24 0.43
CA LEU A 60 17.29 15.88 -0.83
C LEU A 60 18.15 17.05 -1.28
N GLU A 61 19.44 16.79 -1.43
CA GLU A 61 20.36 17.71 -2.09
C GLU A 61 20.05 17.78 -3.58
N GLU A 62 20.72 18.71 -4.27
CA GLU A 62 20.52 18.88 -5.69
C GLU A 62 20.77 17.57 -6.46
N SER A 63 19.73 17.10 -7.13
CA SER A 63 19.59 15.81 -7.77
C SER A 63 19.20 15.96 -9.23
N ARG A 64 19.74 15.11 -10.10
CA ARG A 64 19.49 15.14 -11.56
C ARG A 64 18.15 14.52 -11.91
N LEU A 65 17.55 15.08 -13.00
CA LEU A 65 16.37 14.53 -13.67
C LEU A 65 16.66 14.29 -15.14
N GLY A 66 15.96 13.34 -15.75
CA GLY A 66 15.99 13.09 -17.19
C GLY A 66 15.81 11.63 -17.58
N PHE A 67 15.96 11.35 -18.87
CA PHE A 67 15.74 10.02 -19.43
C PHE A 67 16.82 9.66 -20.46
N THR A 68 17.25 8.41 -20.45
CA THR A 68 18.02 7.81 -21.56
C THR A 68 17.04 7.15 -22.51
N LEU A 69 17.24 7.36 -23.80
CA LEU A 69 16.42 6.81 -24.87
C LEU A 69 17.23 5.81 -25.68
N ASP A 70 16.56 4.79 -26.27
CA ASP A 70 17.23 3.80 -27.11
C ASP A 70 17.37 4.28 -28.56
N ASP A 71 16.39 5.03 -29.04
CA ASP A 71 16.20 5.40 -30.45
C ASP A 71 16.44 6.89 -30.76
N ALA A 72 16.87 7.66 -29.76
CA ALA A 72 17.11 9.10 -29.90
C ALA A 72 18.15 9.60 -28.87
N PRO A 73 18.74 10.81 -29.06
CA PRO A 73 19.58 11.44 -28.05
C PRO A 73 18.84 11.57 -26.71
N SER A 74 19.53 11.28 -25.60
CA SER A 74 18.97 11.33 -24.25
C SER A 74 18.31 12.67 -23.91
N LEU A 75 17.28 12.63 -23.08
CA LEU A 75 16.60 13.80 -22.53
C LEU A 75 17.24 14.18 -21.18
N MET A 76 18.50 14.56 -21.22
CA MET A 76 19.32 14.83 -20.02
C MET A 76 19.81 16.27 -19.94
N ASP A 77 20.10 16.91 -21.10
CA ASP A 77 20.85 18.15 -21.20
C ASP A 77 20.31 19.07 -22.29
N ASN A 78 20.87 20.26 -22.36
CA ASN A 78 20.56 21.33 -23.35
C ASN A 78 19.11 21.85 -23.23
N PHE A 79 18.51 21.77 -22.07
CA PHE A 79 17.17 22.30 -21.83
C PHE A 79 17.19 23.82 -21.58
N LYS A 80 16.09 24.46 -21.96
CA LYS A 80 15.74 25.84 -21.60
C LYS A 80 14.29 25.87 -21.14
N ILE A 81 14.00 26.67 -20.12
CA ILE A 81 12.63 26.91 -19.65
C ILE A 81 11.86 27.67 -20.72
N VAL A 82 10.68 27.20 -21.06
CA VAL A 82 9.73 27.82 -21.99
C VAL A 82 8.65 28.58 -21.22
N SER A 83 8.09 27.94 -20.19
CA SER A 83 7.05 28.55 -19.36
C SER A 83 7.03 27.94 -17.97
N VAL A 84 6.50 28.71 -17.05
CA VAL A 84 6.27 28.30 -15.67
C VAL A 84 4.82 28.63 -15.30
N ALA A 85 4.09 27.66 -14.82
CA ALA A 85 2.73 27.82 -14.32
C ALA A 85 2.66 27.36 -12.85
N ARG A 86 1.79 28.02 -12.08
CA ARG A 86 1.54 27.69 -10.67
C ARG A 86 0.08 27.39 -10.48
N GLY A 87 -0.21 26.43 -9.60
CA GLY A 87 -1.56 26.05 -9.22
C GLY A 87 -1.65 25.66 -7.76
N SER A 88 -2.86 25.42 -7.31
CA SER A 88 -3.13 24.83 -5.99
C SER A 88 -4.42 24.03 -6.03
N GLN A 89 -4.56 23.09 -5.15
CA GLN A 89 -5.80 22.36 -4.90
C GLN A 89 -6.05 22.28 -3.39
N ASN A 90 -7.31 22.44 -3.01
CA ASN A 90 -7.76 22.19 -1.65
C ASN A 90 -9.16 21.57 -1.74
N LYS A 91 -9.21 20.24 -1.80
CA LYS A 91 -10.44 19.47 -1.90
C LYS A 91 -10.45 18.34 -0.90
N THR A 92 -11.63 17.98 -0.44
CA THR A 92 -11.89 16.75 0.28
C THR A 92 -12.66 15.81 -0.64
N TRP A 93 -12.32 14.54 -0.65
CA TRP A 93 -13.00 13.53 -1.44
C TRP A 93 -13.26 12.27 -0.62
N LYS A 94 -14.33 11.54 -0.96
CA LYS A 94 -14.73 10.30 -0.29
C LYS A 94 -14.36 9.11 -1.13
N PRO A 95 -13.66 8.12 -0.58
CA PRO A 95 -13.38 6.87 -1.26
C PRO A 95 -14.65 6.00 -1.33
N VAL A 96 -14.63 4.98 -2.19
CA VAL A 96 -15.66 3.92 -2.17
C VAL A 96 -15.58 3.16 -0.84
N TYR A 97 -14.37 2.93 -0.37
CA TYR A 97 -14.00 2.44 0.96
C TYR A 97 -12.54 2.89 1.25
N GLY A 98 -12.09 2.81 2.50
CA GLY A 98 -10.72 3.25 2.82
C GLY A 98 -10.30 2.98 4.25
N GLU A 99 -9.15 3.55 4.62
CA GLU A 99 -8.67 3.66 6.00
C GLU A 99 -9.26 4.90 6.70
N ALA A 100 -9.94 5.77 5.95
CA ALA A 100 -10.65 6.94 6.43
C ALA A 100 -11.93 7.17 5.61
N SER A 101 -12.93 7.83 6.22
CA SER A 101 -14.20 8.17 5.55
C SER A 101 -14.05 9.24 4.47
N GLU A 102 -13.00 10.05 4.55
CA GLU A 102 -12.66 11.07 3.57
C GLU A 102 -11.17 11.41 3.60
N TYR A 103 -10.66 11.90 2.48
CA TYR A 103 -9.26 12.31 2.33
C TYR A 103 -9.16 13.74 1.87
N LYS A 104 -8.24 14.49 2.48
CA LYS A 104 -7.91 15.84 2.05
C LYS A 104 -6.85 15.79 0.95
N ASP A 105 -7.13 16.41 -0.20
CA ASP A 105 -6.20 16.58 -1.32
C ASP A 105 -5.84 18.06 -1.41
N HIS A 106 -4.77 18.47 -0.68
CA HIS A 106 -4.37 19.86 -0.50
C HIS A 106 -2.89 20.04 -0.82
N TYR A 107 -2.61 20.67 -1.95
CA TYR A 107 -1.26 20.91 -2.42
C TYR A 107 -1.11 22.23 -3.18
N ASN A 108 0.12 22.71 -3.31
CA ASN A 108 0.53 23.69 -4.30
C ASN A 108 1.29 22.99 -5.44
N GLU A 109 1.12 23.51 -6.66
CA GLU A 109 1.66 22.92 -7.88
C GLU A 109 2.58 23.89 -8.61
N LEU A 110 3.67 23.35 -9.18
CA LEU A 110 4.56 24.06 -10.08
C LEU A 110 4.73 23.21 -11.35
N ARG A 111 4.33 23.75 -12.49
CA ARG A 111 4.55 23.15 -13.81
C ARG A 111 5.59 23.94 -14.56
N VAL A 112 6.67 23.28 -14.93
CA VAL A 112 7.75 23.90 -15.72
C VAL A 112 7.85 23.19 -17.06
N THR A 113 7.52 23.91 -18.13
CA THR A 113 7.72 23.43 -19.50
C THR A 113 9.12 23.78 -19.96
N VAL A 114 9.86 22.78 -20.43
CA VAL A 114 11.21 22.91 -20.95
C VAL A 114 11.27 22.42 -22.40
N LYS A 115 12.20 22.93 -23.16
CA LYS A 115 12.56 22.43 -24.50
C LYS A 115 14.06 22.19 -24.58
N ASP A 116 14.47 21.16 -25.29
CA ASP A 116 15.89 20.92 -25.57
C ASP A 116 16.38 21.64 -26.82
N GLY A 117 17.65 21.45 -27.17
CA GLY A 117 18.31 22.08 -28.30
C GLY A 117 18.19 21.31 -29.62
N GLN A 118 17.36 20.28 -29.73
CA GLN A 118 17.19 19.52 -30.98
C GLN A 118 16.37 20.30 -32.01
N THR A 119 16.37 19.82 -33.26
CA THR A 119 15.57 20.40 -34.34
C THR A 119 14.74 19.29 -35.00
N PRO A 120 13.41 19.28 -34.85
CA PRO A 120 12.59 20.14 -34.01
C PRO A 120 12.86 19.93 -32.51
N PRO A 121 12.65 20.97 -31.67
CA PRO A 121 12.90 20.86 -30.23
C PRO A 121 11.91 19.89 -29.57
N ARG A 122 12.42 19.07 -28.62
CA ARG A 122 11.60 18.18 -27.82
C ARG A 122 11.14 18.89 -26.56
N ILE A 123 9.86 18.77 -26.26
CA ILE A 123 9.20 19.49 -25.17
C ILE A 123 8.83 18.50 -24.06
N LEU A 124 9.12 18.86 -22.82
CA LEU A 124 8.70 18.17 -21.60
C LEU A 124 8.03 19.18 -20.68
N THR A 125 7.06 18.72 -19.89
CA THR A 125 6.55 19.49 -18.74
C THR A 125 6.80 18.68 -17.46
N LEU A 126 7.58 19.25 -16.55
CA LEU A 126 7.77 18.72 -15.21
C LEU A 126 6.65 19.28 -14.33
N ASP A 127 5.92 18.38 -13.68
CA ASP A 127 4.76 18.66 -12.84
C ASP A 127 5.13 18.29 -11.39
N PHE A 128 5.31 19.31 -10.54
CA PHE A 128 5.69 19.17 -9.13
C PHE A 128 4.51 19.50 -8.24
N ARG A 129 4.26 18.69 -7.21
CA ARG A 129 3.27 18.96 -6.16
C ARG A 129 3.93 18.91 -4.79
N ALA A 130 3.67 19.93 -4.00
CA ALA A 130 4.09 20.01 -2.60
C ALA A 130 2.86 19.94 -1.69
N TYR A 131 2.76 18.84 -0.94
CA TYR A 131 1.80 18.59 0.13
C TYR A 131 2.48 18.84 1.49
N ASP A 132 1.72 19.00 2.55
CA ASP A 132 2.28 19.05 3.92
C ASP A 132 2.72 17.67 4.42
N GLU A 133 2.34 16.61 3.73
CA GLU A 133 2.69 15.21 3.96
C GLU A 133 3.93 14.74 3.17
N GLY A 134 4.30 15.47 2.13
CA GLY A 134 5.41 15.12 1.26
C GLY A 134 5.38 15.85 -0.09
N VAL A 135 6.27 15.45 -0.98
CA VAL A 135 6.38 16.03 -2.32
C VAL A 135 6.34 14.96 -3.39
N ALA A 136 5.82 15.33 -4.56
CA ALA A 136 5.79 14.45 -5.71
C ALA A 136 6.13 15.18 -6.99
N TYR A 137 6.77 14.47 -7.95
CA TYR A 137 6.92 14.99 -9.30
C TYR A 137 6.68 13.90 -10.35
N ARG A 138 6.29 14.33 -11.54
CA ARG A 138 6.17 13.50 -12.75
C ARG A 138 6.52 14.28 -13.99
N VAL A 139 6.66 13.59 -15.11
CA VAL A 139 6.95 14.21 -16.40
C VAL A 139 5.79 13.97 -17.36
N ILE A 140 5.37 15.03 -18.03
CA ILE A 140 4.36 15.02 -19.09
C ILE A 140 5.07 15.20 -20.42
N PHE A 141 4.87 14.25 -21.32
CA PHE A 141 5.28 14.30 -22.72
C PHE A 141 4.07 14.77 -23.53
N PRO A 142 4.00 16.06 -23.93
CA PRO A 142 2.87 16.56 -24.69
C PRO A 142 2.88 16.01 -26.11
N LYS A 143 1.73 16.04 -26.79
CA LYS A 143 1.68 15.79 -28.24
C LYS A 143 2.56 16.80 -28.96
N GLN A 144 3.50 16.34 -29.78
CA GLN A 144 4.50 17.19 -30.44
C GLN A 144 4.98 16.59 -31.76
N LYS A 145 5.58 17.46 -32.62
CA LYS A 145 6.10 17.05 -33.93
C LYS A 145 7.46 16.36 -33.84
N ALA A 146 8.21 16.57 -32.76
CA ALA A 146 9.55 16.01 -32.60
C ALA A 146 9.55 14.48 -32.52
N PHE A 147 8.47 13.89 -31.97
CA PHE A 147 8.24 12.45 -31.90
C PHE A 147 6.78 12.14 -31.54
N GLU A 148 6.28 11.04 -32.06
CA GLU A 148 4.99 10.46 -31.63
C GLU A 148 5.19 9.29 -30.67
N LYS A 149 6.30 8.56 -30.82
CA LYS A 149 6.67 7.40 -30.01
C LYS A 149 8.14 7.51 -29.57
N LEU A 150 8.43 7.09 -28.36
CA LEU A 150 9.77 7.00 -27.78
C LEU A 150 9.95 5.70 -27.00
N THR A 151 11.19 5.18 -26.99
CA THR A 151 11.61 4.11 -26.11
C THR A 151 12.54 4.66 -25.03
N ILE A 152 12.06 4.72 -23.79
CA ILE A 152 12.83 5.12 -22.62
C ILE A 152 13.51 3.87 -22.06
N SER A 153 14.83 3.77 -22.17
CA SER A 153 15.62 2.68 -21.62
C SER A 153 15.97 2.89 -20.15
N SER A 154 16.04 4.14 -19.69
CA SER A 154 16.31 4.46 -18.29
C SER A 154 15.69 5.78 -17.87
N GLU A 155 15.06 5.80 -16.71
CA GLU A 155 14.74 7.01 -15.99
C GLU A 155 15.91 7.33 -15.04
N ASN A 156 16.47 8.54 -15.20
CA ASN A 156 17.63 8.98 -14.43
C ASN A 156 17.25 9.95 -13.29
N THR A 157 16.10 9.71 -12.67
CA THR A 157 15.71 10.44 -11.46
C THR A 157 16.63 10.06 -10.32
N GLN A 158 17.43 11.03 -9.91
CA GLN A 158 18.35 10.92 -8.79
C GLN A 158 17.69 11.41 -7.49
N PHE A 159 18.04 10.79 -6.39
CA PHE A 159 17.72 11.18 -5.02
C PHE A 159 19.05 11.22 -4.25
N ARG A 160 19.68 12.40 -4.19
CA ARG A 160 20.91 12.60 -3.44
C ARG A 160 20.56 13.00 -2.02
N LEU A 161 20.92 12.15 -1.07
CA LEU A 161 20.64 12.34 0.35
C LEU A 161 21.75 13.15 1.02
N THR A 162 21.45 13.71 2.18
CA THR A 162 22.37 14.56 2.95
C THR A 162 23.46 13.81 3.69
N GLY A 163 23.41 12.49 3.73
CA GLY A 163 24.37 11.65 4.43
C GLY A 163 24.22 10.16 4.12
N ASP A 164 25.08 9.35 4.74
CA ASP A 164 25.08 7.90 4.61
C ASP A 164 24.02 7.28 5.53
N HIS A 165 22.75 7.46 5.15
CA HIS A 165 21.60 7.11 5.98
C HIS A 165 21.38 5.59 6.05
N LYS A 166 20.89 5.12 7.22
CA LYS A 166 20.42 3.75 7.42
C LYS A 166 19.14 3.52 6.60
N ALA A 167 19.14 2.54 5.70
CA ALA A 167 18.02 2.18 4.85
C ALA A 167 17.48 0.79 5.19
N TRP A 168 16.15 0.61 5.10
CA TRP A 168 15.49 -0.69 5.11
C TRP A 168 15.26 -1.15 3.66
N ILE A 169 15.85 -2.27 3.31
CA ILE A 169 15.90 -2.76 1.94
C ILE A 169 15.34 -4.17 1.80
N THR A 170 14.64 -4.40 0.72
CA THR A 170 14.26 -5.73 0.23
C THR A 170 14.37 -5.77 -1.29
N ARG A 171 14.59 -6.95 -1.86
CA ARG A 171 14.73 -7.13 -3.30
C ARG A 171 13.46 -7.61 -3.98
N ASN A 172 12.53 -8.16 -3.21
CA ASN A 172 11.31 -8.78 -3.72
C ASN A 172 10.09 -8.22 -3.00
N GLY A 173 8.92 -8.24 -3.63
CA GLY A 173 7.67 -7.78 -3.05
C GLY A 173 7.34 -8.51 -1.75
N GLN A 174 7.49 -9.83 -1.74
CA GLN A 174 7.32 -10.70 -0.56
C GLN A 174 8.61 -10.89 0.26
N GLY A 175 9.67 -10.11 -0.02
CA GLY A 175 10.98 -10.28 0.62
C GLY A 175 11.05 -9.69 2.03
N ARG A 176 11.91 -10.29 2.87
CA ARG A 176 12.27 -9.75 4.17
C ARG A 176 13.10 -8.48 4.01
N TYR A 177 12.90 -7.55 4.93
CA TYR A 177 13.75 -6.38 5.01
C TYR A 177 15.05 -6.66 5.76
N SER A 178 16.11 -6.04 5.29
CA SER A 178 17.38 -5.91 6.00
C SER A 178 17.78 -4.44 6.08
N THR A 179 18.63 -4.08 7.04
CA THR A 179 19.13 -2.72 7.19
C THR A 179 20.55 -2.62 6.68
N LYS A 180 20.84 -1.53 5.95
CA LYS A 180 22.18 -1.18 5.44
C LYS A 180 22.35 0.33 5.42
N GLN A 181 23.59 0.78 5.52
CA GLN A 181 23.94 2.16 5.15
C GLN A 181 23.86 2.30 3.62
N LEU A 182 23.59 3.49 3.10
CA LEU A 182 23.51 3.71 1.65
C LEU A 182 24.81 3.32 0.94
N SER A 183 25.97 3.58 1.56
CA SER A 183 27.30 3.20 1.04
C SER A 183 27.49 1.68 0.92
N GLU A 184 26.76 0.88 1.68
CA GLU A 184 26.83 -0.58 1.68
C GLU A 184 25.89 -1.23 0.64
N LEU A 185 25.09 -0.42 -0.07
CA LEU A 185 24.18 -0.93 -1.10
C LEU A 185 24.97 -1.55 -2.25
N ASN A 186 24.53 -2.73 -2.68
CA ASN A 186 25.17 -3.37 -3.83
C ASN A 186 24.73 -2.66 -5.14
N PRO A 187 25.66 -2.12 -5.94
CA PRO A 187 25.33 -1.39 -7.16
C PRO A 187 24.71 -2.25 -8.29
N LYS A 188 24.80 -3.57 -8.15
CA LYS A 188 24.19 -4.53 -9.10
C LYS A 188 22.77 -4.94 -8.69
N HIS A 189 22.29 -4.50 -7.53
CA HIS A 189 20.97 -4.83 -7.03
C HIS A 189 20.02 -3.64 -7.14
N ASP A 190 18.79 -3.96 -7.45
CA ASP A 190 17.67 -3.04 -7.36
C ASP A 190 16.80 -3.45 -6.17
N TYR A 191 16.35 -2.44 -5.43
CA TYR A 191 15.56 -2.61 -4.21
C TYR A 191 14.12 -2.20 -4.43
N GLU A 192 13.23 -2.82 -3.69
CA GLU A 192 11.80 -2.60 -3.79
C GLU A 192 11.39 -1.29 -3.11
N ARG A 193 10.29 -0.71 -3.58
CA ARG A 193 9.63 0.46 -2.99
C ARG A 193 8.46 0.03 -2.08
N PRO A 194 8.02 0.86 -1.12
CA PRO A 194 8.65 2.09 -0.62
C PRO A 194 10.06 1.84 -0.07
N PHE A 195 10.97 2.77 -0.35
CA PHE A 195 12.35 2.71 0.12
C PHE A 195 12.50 3.68 1.32
N MET A 196 12.56 3.13 2.52
CA MET A 196 12.59 3.90 3.77
C MET A 196 14.02 4.05 4.28
N MET A 197 14.34 5.24 4.78
CA MET A 197 15.62 5.57 5.39
C MET A 197 15.40 6.33 6.70
N LYS A 198 16.41 6.29 7.59
CA LYS A 198 16.48 7.11 8.80
C LYS A 198 17.80 7.89 8.78
N THR A 199 17.70 9.21 8.91
CA THR A 199 18.88 10.09 8.99
C THR A 199 19.55 9.96 10.35
N GLU A 200 20.80 10.44 10.48
CA GLU A 200 21.51 10.49 11.77
C GLU A 200 20.77 11.38 12.79
N ALA A 201 20.10 12.43 12.32
CA ALA A 201 19.26 13.29 13.16
C ALA A 201 17.92 12.64 13.58
N GLY A 202 17.67 11.38 13.18
CA GLY A 202 16.48 10.62 13.56
C GLY A 202 15.27 10.80 12.66
N ARG A 203 15.32 11.64 11.63
CA ARG A 203 14.22 11.86 10.67
C ARG A 203 14.08 10.67 9.72
N TYR A 204 12.87 10.27 9.43
CA TYR A 204 12.55 9.25 8.43
C TYR A 204 12.29 9.89 7.06
N ILE A 205 12.73 9.21 6.00
CA ILE A 205 12.52 9.61 4.60
C ILE A 205 12.06 8.37 3.83
N ALA A 206 10.96 8.48 3.09
CA ALA A 206 10.48 7.42 2.21
C ALA A 206 10.49 7.88 0.75
N ILE A 207 11.04 7.06 -0.15
CA ILE A 207 10.98 7.24 -1.60
C ILE A 207 10.05 6.18 -2.18
N ALA A 208 9.09 6.60 -3.00
CA ALA A 208 8.09 5.69 -3.56
C ALA A 208 7.62 6.11 -4.95
N GLU A 209 6.74 5.29 -5.52
CA GLU A 209 6.03 5.51 -6.77
C GLU A 209 4.53 5.49 -6.52
N ALA A 210 3.78 6.43 -7.13
CA ALA A 210 2.33 6.46 -7.05
C ALA A 210 1.69 6.67 -8.44
N GLY A 211 0.46 6.16 -8.60
CA GLY A 211 -0.33 6.35 -9.81
C GLY A 211 0.24 5.68 -11.06
N ASN A 212 0.91 4.54 -10.93
CA ASN A 212 1.45 3.81 -12.08
C ASN A 212 0.36 2.95 -12.74
N LEU A 213 -0.04 3.34 -13.96
CA LEU A 213 -1.06 2.65 -14.76
C LEU A 213 -0.50 1.89 -15.96
N ASP A 214 0.54 2.42 -16.58
CA ASP A 214 0.99 1.99 -17.91
C ASP A 214 2.51 2.18 -18.12
N PHE A 215 3.28 2.13 -17.03
CA PHE A 215 4.72 2.36 -17.05
C PHE A 215 5.45 1.21 -16.35
N PRO A 216 6.73 0.92 -16.68
CA PRO A 216 7.51 -0.06 -15.93
C PRO A 216 7.61 0.32 -14.46
N ARG A 217 7.54 -0.69 -13.57
CA ARG A 217 7.67 -0.48 -12.14
C ARG A 217 9.01 0.18 -11.79
N MET A 218 8.96 1.23 -10.97
CA MET A 218 10.16 1.80 -10.38
C MET A 218 10.74 0.89 -9.31
N ARG A 219 12.03 0.73 -9.31
CA ARG A 219 12.87 0.21 -8.24
C ARG A 219 13.93 1.24 -7.87
N ILE A 220 14.65 1.03 -6.79
CA ILE A 220 15.68 1.93 -6.31
C ILE A 220 17.03 1.25 -6.39
N GLY A 221 18.00 1.87 -7.06
CA GLY A 221 19.37 1.39 -7.15
C GLY A 221 20.37 2.43 -6.66
N LEU A 222 21.55 1.97 -6.23
CA LEU A 222 22.65 2.86 -5.88
C LEU A 222 23.07 3.70 -7.11
N ASP A 223 23.24 5.01 -6.94
CA ASP A 223 23.80 5.90 -7.95
C ASP A 223 25.24 6.26 -7.60
N LYS A 224 26.19 5.72 -8.37
CA LYS A 224 27.63 5.98 -8.18
C LYS A 224 28.10 7.34 -8.73
N SER A 225 27.23 8.09 -9.40
CA SER A 225 27.59 9.39 -9.97
C SER A 225 27.71 10.50 -8.91
N ALA A 226 27.16 10.27 -7.71
CA ALA A 226 27.26 11.17 -6.56
C ALA A 226 27.34 10.39 -5.24
N SER A 227 27.91 10.98 -4.21
CA SER A 227 27.91 10.41 -2.86
C SER A 227 26.49 10.41 -2.27
N HIS A 228 26.18 9.39 -1.49
CA HIS A 228 24.89 9.20 -0.78
C HIS A 228 23.67 9.30 -1.70
N ALA A 229 23.81 8.87 -2.96
CA ALA A 229 22.75 8.97 -3.95
C ALA A 229 22.17 7.60 -4.31
N VAL A 230 20.85 7.57 -4.42
CA VAL A 230 20.11 6.47 -5.06
C VAL A 230 19.35 7.03 -6.26
N LYS A 231 18.93 6.17 -7.17
CA LYS A 231 18.17 6.58 -8.34
C LYS A 231 17.07 5.60 -8.70
N SER A 232 16.11 6.10 -9.48
CA SER A 232 15.11 5.26 -10.14
C SER A 232 15.77 4.23 -11.04
N ARG A 233 15.26 3.00 -10.98
CA ARG A 233 15.56 1.88 -11.87
C ARG A 233 14.26 1.34 -12.40
N LEU A 234 14.05 1.44 -13.70
CA LEU A 234 12.87 0.84 -14.32
C LEU A 234 13.03 -0.66 -14.49
N SER A 235 11.96 -1.40 -14.26
CA SER A 235 11.93 -2.85 -14.53
C SER A 235 11.67 -3.11 -16.03
N GLY A 236 12.61 -2.75 -16.87
CA GLY A 236 12.52 -2.79 -18.33
C GLY A 236 12.34 -1.42 -18.96
N SER A 237 12.39 -1.36 -20.29
CA SER A 237 12.19 -0.13 -21.05
C SER A 237 10.71 0.27 -21.07
N ALA A 238 10.45 1.57 -21.14
CA ALA A 238 9.11 2.13 -21.35
C ALA A 238 8.92 2.57 -22.79
N VAL A 239 7.94 2.04 -23.47
CA VAL A 239 7.50 2.50 -24.79
C VAL A 239 6.33 3.44 -24.60
N ILE A 240 6.53 4.73 -24.84
CA ILE A 240 5.49 5.74 -24.68
C ILE A 240 5.03 6.29 -26.04
N GLN A 241 3.73 6.59 -26.13
CA GLN A 241 3.12 7.30 -27.24
C GLN A 241 2.58 8.64 -26.74
N THR A 242 2.93 9.73 -27.41
CA THR A 242 2.50 11.06 -26.95
C THR A 242 1.04 11.38 -27.34
N PRO A 243 0.27 12.02 -26.46
CA PRO A 243 0.66 12.52 -25.14
C PRO A 243 0.76 11.39 -24.10
N HIS A 244 1.78 11.44 -23.22
CA HIS A 244 1.98 10.48 -22.15
C HIS A 244 2.35 11.19 -20.84
N THR A 245 2.02 10.60 -19.71
CA THR A 245 2.37 11.12 -18.38
C THR A 245 2.95 9.99 -17.54
N THR A 246 4.16 10.17 -17.03
CA THR A 246 4.81 9.17 -16.17
C THR A 246 4.09 9.03 -14.82
N PRO A 247 4.28 7.92 -14.10
CA PRO A 247 3.90 7.83 -12.70
C PRO A 247 4.59 8.90 -11.85
N TRP A 248 4.03 9.18 -10.67
CA TRP A 248 4.63 10.09 -9.71
C TRP A 248 5.82 9.45 -9.00
N ARG A 249 6.87 10.24 -8.77
CA ARG A 249 7.96 9.95 -7.86
C ARG A 249 7.70 10.73 -6.59
N LEU A 250 7.51 10.00 -5.49
CA LEU A 250 7.05 10.50 -4.20
C LEU A 250 8.19 10.49 -3.19
N VAL A 251 8.35 11.58 -2.44
CA VAL A 251 9.24 11.68 -1.29
C VAL A 251 8.46 12.19 -0.09
N MET A 252 8.47 11.42 0.99
CA MET A 252 7.84 11.77 2.27
C MET A 252 8.92 11.90 3.34
N SER A 253 8.70 12.76 4.34
CA SER A 253 9.66 12.89 5.45
C SER A 253 8.98 13.36 6.72
N GLU A 254 9.17 12.59 7.82
CA GLU A 254 8.57 12.83 9.13
C GLU A 254 9.54 12.52 10.26
N SER A 255 9.16 12.89 11.49
CA SER A 255 9.94 12.63 12.69
C SER A 255 9.85 11.18 13.15
N THR A 256 8.74 10.51 12.86
CA THR A 256 8.50 9.12 13.22
C THR A 256 8.05 8.29 12.00
N PRO A 257 8.26 6.97 12.00
CA PRO A 257 7.77 6.13 10.91
C PRO A 257 6.24 6.01 10.93
N GLY A 258 5.61 6.22 12.09
CA GLY A 258 4.16 6.25 12.26
C GLY A 258 3.52 7.41 11.51
N GLU A 259 4.07 8.62 11.62
CA GLU A 259 3.59 9.81 10.88
C GLU A 259 3.68 9.58 9.35
N ILE A 260 4.73 8.93 8.85
CA ILE A 260 4.80 8.56 7.42
C ILE A 260 3.67 7.60 7.06
N LEU A 261 3.39 6.59 7.91
CA LEU A 261 2.34 5.60 7.68
C LEU A 261 0.94 6.25 7.72
N GLU A 262 0.70 7.24 8.59
CA GLU A 262 -0.55 8.00 8.61
C GLU A 262 -0.81 8.71 7.28
N HIS A 263 0.24 9.20 6.63
CA HIS A 263 0.18 9.90 5.36
C HIS A 263 0.13 8.99 4.12
N SER A 264 -0.04 7.68 4.28
CA SER A 264 -0.15 6.71 3.17
C SER A 264 -1.19 7.10 2.10
N TYR A 265 -2.22 7.86 2.47
CA TYR A 265 -3.24 8.36 1.54
C TYR A 265 -2.70 9.28 0.43
N MET A 266 -1.44 9.77 0.51
CA MET A 266 -0.81 10.48 -0.60
C MET A 266 -0.75 9.63 -1.87
N PHE A 267 -0.59 8.31 -1.76
CA PHE A 267 -0.64 7.41 -2.91
C PHE A 267 -2.00 7.48 -3.61
N LEU A 268 -3.08 7.56 -2.84
CA LEU A 268 -4.43 7.73 -3.37
C LEU A 268 -4.62 9.10 -4.00
N ASN A 269 -4.19 10.19 -3.35
CA ASN A 269 -4.29 11.55 -3.87
C ASN A 269 -3.55 11.74 -5.21
N LEU A 270 -2.44 11.04 -5.40
CA LEU A 270 -1.65 11.06 -6.63
C LEU A 270 -2.20 10.13 -7.72
N SER A 271 -3.15 9.27 -7.39
CA SER A 271 -3.80 8.35 -8.35
C SER A 271 -5.05 8.97 -8.97
N PRO A 272 -5.42 8.60 -10.21
CA PRO A 272 -6.63 9.09 -10.84
C PRO A 272 -7.90 8.73 -10.03
N PRO A 273 -8.97 9.53 -10.12
CA PRO A 273 -10.26 9.20 -9.52
C PRO A 273 -10.82 7.88 -10.05
N CYS A 274 -11.81 7.33 -9.34
CA CYS A 274 -12.50 6.11 -9.71
C CYS A 274 -13.03 6.16 -11.16
N LYS A 275 -12.72 5.11 -11.94
CA LYS A 275 -13.12 4.95 -13.33
C LYS A 275 -14.30 3.99 -13.52
N LEU A 276 -14.74 3.32 -12.46
CA LEU A 276 -15.91 2.44 -12.53
C LEU A 276 -17.20 3.25 -12.51
N ALA A 277 -18.13 2.94 -13.42
CA ALA A 277 -19.40 3.65 -13.52
C ALA A 277 -20.34 3.37 -12.33
N LYS A 278 -20.25 2.19 -11.73
CA LYS A 278 -21.03 1.76 -10.57
C LYS A 278 -20.13 1.06 -9.57
N THR A 279 -20.25 1.41 -8.29
CA THR A 279 -19.41 0.88 -7.20
C THR A 279 -20.22 0.30 -6.03
N ALA A 280 -21.54 0.46 -6.02
CA ALA A 280 -22.40 0.00 -4.92
C ALA A 280 -22.38 -1.52 -4.68
N TRP A 281 -21.94 -2.30 -5.67
CA TRP A 281 -21.79 -3.75 -5.60
C TRP A 281 -20.49 -4.17 -4.88
N ILE A 282 -19.50 -3.29 -4.79
CA ILE A 282 -18.22 -3.56 -4.14
C ILE A 282 -18.45 -3.58 -2.62
N LYS A 283 -18.23 -4.73 -2.01
CA LYS A 283 -18.41 -4.92 -0.57
C LYS A 283 -17.12 -5.42 0.06
N PRO A 284 -16.43 -4.59 0.84
CA PRO A 284 -15.35 -5.04 1.69
C PRO A 284 -15.80 -6.11 2.68
N GLY A 285 -14.90 -7.05 3.01
CA GLY A 285 -15.24 -8.12 3.93
C GLY A 285 -14.08 -9.04 4.28
N LYS A 286 -14.37 -10.02 5.13
CA LYS A 286 -13.43 -11.03 5.63
C LYS A 286 -13.62 -12.34 4.88
N GLN A 287 -12.54 -13.09 4.68
CA GLN A 287 -12.60 -14.37 3.98
C GLN A 287 -11.87 -15.51 4.68
N MET A 288 -12.29 -16.72 4.35
CA MET A 288 -11.63 -17.98 4.67
C MET A 288 -11.32 -18.74 3.38
N ARG A 289 -10.12 -19.33 3.30
CA ARG A 289 -9.65 -20.09 2.16
C ARG A 289 -10.09 -21.56 2.23
N ASP A 290 -10.66 -22.11 1.16
CA ASP A 290 -10.95 -23.53 0.99
C ASP A 290 -9.86 -24.23 0.15
N VAL A 291 -9.13 -25.12 0.78
CA VAL A 291 -8.14 -25.99 0.14
C VAL A 291 -8.66 -27.41 -0.08
N THR A 292 -9.88 -27.73 0.33
CA THR A 292 -10.44 -29.08 0.21
C THR A 292 -10.92 -29.39 -1.19
N ILE A 293 -11.47 -28.38 -1.87
CA ILE A 293 -12.07 -28.47 -3.21
C ILE A 293 -13.01 -29.66 -3.32
N THR A 294 -13.95 -29.71 -2.36
CA THR A 294 -15.03 -30.68 -2.32
C THR A 294 -16.32 -30.00 -1.90
N LYS A 295 -17.47 -30.46 -2.38
CA LYS A 295 -18.77 -29.91 -1.94
C LYS A 295 -18.93 -29.95 -0.42
N LYS A 296 -18.56 -31.07 0.20
CA LYS A 296 -18.66 -31.22 1.66
C LYS A 296 -17.76 -30.23 2.41
N GLY A 297 -16.53 -30.07 1.99
CA GLY A 297 -15.58 -29.12 2.60
C GLY A 297 -16.01 -27.67 2.40
N GLY A 298 -16.38 -27.30 1.18
CA GLY A 298 -16.88 -25.97 0.86
C GLY A 298 -18.14 -25.60 1.67
N CYS A 299 -19.12 -26.51 1.79
CA CYS A 299 -20.30 -26.26 2.63
C CYS A 299 -19.93 -26.07 4.12
N ALA A 300 -19.00 -26.88 4.66
CA ALA A 300 -18.55 -26.73 6.04
C ALA A 300 -17.84 -25.38 6.28
N ILE A 301 -17.07 -24.89 5.29
CA ILE A 301 -16.43 -23.56 5.36
C ILE A 301 -17.48 -22.44 5.30
N VAL A 302 -18.50 -22.57 4.44
CA VAL A 302 -19.63 -21.63 4.40
C VAL A 302 -20.39 -21.57 5.72
N ASP A 303 -20.65 -22.72 6.36
CA ASP A 303 -21.29 -22.76 7.67
C ASP A 303 -20.46 -22.06 8.73
N PHE A 304 -19.17 -22.33 8.78
CA PHE A 304 -18.25 -21.65 9.67
C PHE A 304 -18.16 -20.15 9.38
N ALA A 305 -18.06 -19.75 8.12
CA ALA A 305 -18.02 -18.36 7.72
C ALA A 305 -19.24 -17.58 8.23
N ALA A 306 -20.43 -18.16 8.11
CA ALA A 306 -21.67 -17.56 8.62
C ALA A 306 -21.64 -17.39 10.15
N VAL A 307 -21.11 -18.37 10.89
CA VAL A 307 -20.99 -18.30 12.37
C VAL A 307 -19.90 -17.31 12.77
N ALA A 308 -18.76 -17.30 12.08
CA ALA A 308 -17.61 -16.44 12.39
C ALA A 308 -17.79 -14.99 11.92
N GLY A 309 -18.86 -14.67 11.17
CA GLY A 309 -19.10 -13.33 10.63
C GLY A 309 -18.13 -12.98 9.49
N LEU A 310 -17.79 -13.96 8.66
CA LEU A 310 -17.05 -13.75 7.43
C LEU A 310 -18.02 -13.45 6.28
N ASP A 311 -17.52 -12.75 5.27
CA ASP A 311 -18.33 -12.31 4.12
C ASP A 311 -18.09 -13.18 2.88
N TYR A 312 -16.91 -13.84 2.82
CA TYR A 312 -16.48 -14.60 1.66
C TYR A 312 -15.82 -15.93 2.04
N VAL A 313 -15.90 -16.88 1.10
CA VAL A 313 -15.07 -18.08 1.06
C VAL A 313 -14.31 -18.10 -0.26
N GLU A 314 -13.04 -18.47 -0.25
CA GLU A 314 -12.18 -18.53 -1.43
C GLU A 314 -11.87 -19.98 -1.76
N ILE A 315 -12.28 -20.46 -2.94
CA ILE A 315 -11.90 -21.75 -3.49
C ILE A 315 -10.52 -21.60 -4.13
N ASP A 316 -9.52 -22.25 -3.52
CA ASP A 316 -8.14 -22.08 -3.92
C ASP A 316 -7.73 -22.92 -5.13
N ALA A 317 -6.45 -22.81 -5.53
CA ALA A 317 -5.86 -23.46 -6.69
C ALA A 317 -6.18 -24.96 -6.82
N GLY A 318 -6.39 -25.41 -8.05
CA GLY A 318 -6.64 -26.82 -8.36
C GLY A 318 -8.12 -27.19 -8.60
N TRP A 319 -9.05 -26.24 -8.58
CA TRP A 319 -10.48 -26.51 -8.84
C TRP A 319 -10.80 -26.67 -10.34
N TYR A 320 -10.00 -26.05 -11.23
CA TYR A 320 -10.11 -26.19 -12.68
C TYR A 320 -8.94 -26.99 -13.31
N GLY A 321 -8.16 -27.70 -12.51
CA GLY A 321 -7.03 -28.50 -12.91
C GLY A 321 -5.73 -28.10 -12.22
N ASP A 322 -4.59 -28.58 -12.74
CA ASP A 322 -3.28 -28.11 -12.30
C ASP A 322 -3.01 -26.72 -12.88
N GLU A 323 -3.08 -25.71 -12.05
CA GLU A 323 -2.93 -24.30 -12.42
C GLU A 323 -1.58 -23.95 -13.06
N ARG A 324 -0.59 -24.86 -13.00
CA ARG A 324 0.72 -24.73 -13.64
C ARG A 324 0.77 -25.35 -15.04
N ASN A 325 -0.25 -26.08 -15.42
CA ASN A 325 -0.37 -26.68 -16.75
C ASN A 325 -1.07 -25.73 -17.71
N ASP A 326 -0.36 -25.23 -18.70
CA ASP A 326 -0.86 -24.29 -19.71
C ASP A 326 -2.00 -24.83 -20.59
N ALA A 327 -2.25 -26.14 -20.58
CA ALA A 327 -3.32 -26.79 -21.34
C ALA A 327 -4.66 -26.87 -20.56
N VAL A 328 -4.69 -26.45 -19.30
CA VAL A 328 -5.90 -26.47 -18.49
C VAL A 328 -6.79 -25.28 -18.86
N ASP A 329 -8.09 -25.50 -18.76
CA ASP A 329 -9.11 -24.52 -19.13
C ASP A 329 -9.85 -24.00 -17.88
N ALA A 330 -9.63 -22.73 -17.54
CA ALA A 330 -10.27 -22.08 -16.40
C ALA A 330 -11.77 -21.76 -16.61
N THR A 331 -12.32 -22.03 -17.80
CA THR A 331 -13.75 -21.96 -18.05
C THR A 331 -14.49 -23.25 -17.70
N THR A 332 -13.78 -24.26 -17.18
CA THR A 332 -14.33 -25.57 -16.79
C THR A 332 -14.02 -25.89 -15.33
N VAL A 333 -14.82 -26.78 -14.74
CA VAL A 333 -14.58 -27.33 -13.39
C VAL A 333 -14.00 -28.74 -13.55
N THR A 334 -12.69 -28.84 -13.50
CA THR A 334 -11.94 -30.11 -13.66
C THR A 334 -10.84 -30.19 -12.62
N PRO A 335 -11.17 -30.56 -11.36
CA PRO A 335 -10.20 -30.49 -10.25
C PRO A 335 -8.97 -31.34 -10.55
N SER A 336 -7.82 -30.90 -10.05
CA SER A 336 -6.57 -31.65 -10.17
C SER A 336 -6.69 -33.04 -9.52
N ARG A 337 -5.90 -34.01 -9.99
CA ARG A 337 -5.95 -35.40 -9.47
C ARG A 337 -5.71 -35.51 -7.97
N SER A 338 -5.07 -34.55 -7.35
CA SER A 338 -4.82 -34.47 -5.90
C SER A 338 -6.02 -33.92 -5.11
N ARG A 339 -7.06 -33.43 -5.79
CA ARG A 339 -8.29 -32.88 -5.21
C ARG A 339 -9.44 -33.81 -5.54
N GLY A 340 -10.34 -34.02 -4.60
CA GLY A 340 -11.46 -34.96 -4.78
C GLY A 340 -12.45 -34.53 -5.86
N GLY A 341 -13.31 -35.42 -6.32
CA GLY A 341 -14.22 -35.29 -7.46
C GLY A 341 -15.25 -34.15 -7.41
N PHE A 342 -14.77 -32.91 -7.37
CA PHE A 342 -15.56 -31.68 -7.40
C PHE A 342 -16.02 -31.41 -8.83
N THR A 343 -17.31 -31.23 -9.07
CA THR A 343 -17.91 -31.05 -10.38
C THR A 343 -18.43 -29.62 -10.57
N GLU A 344 -18.78 -29.25 -11.80
CA GLU A 344 -19.43 -27.96 -12.08
C GLU A 344 -20.74 -27.82 -11.33
N GLN A 345 -21.54 -28.91 -11.23
CA GLN A 345 -22.77 -28.90 -10.44
C GLN A 345 -22.49 -28.65 -8.94
N ASP A 346 -21.39 -29.22 -8.40
CA ASP A 346 -20.99 -28.99 -7.00
C ASP A 346 -20.61 -27.54 -6.78
N LEU A 347 -19.94 -26.88 -7.73
CA LEU A 347 -19.63 -25.45 -7.68
C LEU A 347 -20.92 -24.60 -7.66
N HIS A 348 -21.87 -24.90 -8.56
CA HIS A 348 -23.15 -24.18 -8.59
C HIS A 348 -23.94 -24.36 -7.31
N ASP A 349 -24.01 -25.59 -6.78
CA ASP A 349 -24.68 -25.89 -5.51
C ASP A 349 -24.00 -25.16 -4.34
N LEU A 350 -22.66 -25.10 -4.33
CA LEU A 350 -21.90 -24.38 -3.30
C LEU A 350 -22.16 -22.86 -3.37
N ILE A 351 -22.15 -22.28 -4.56
CA ILE A 351 -22.45 -20.85 -4.77
C ILE A 351 -23.88 -20.55 -4.29
N ALA A 352 -24.86 -21.36 -4.66
CA ALA A 352 -26.25 -21.21 -4.23
C ALA A 352 -26.38 -21.33 -2.70
N TYR A 353 -25.69 -22.31 -2.10
CA TYR A 353 -25.65 -22.50 -0.65
C TYR A 353 -25.01 -21.30 0.07
N ALA A 354 -23.84 -20.85 -0.36
CA ALA A 354 -23.15 -19.69 0.19
C ALA A 354 -24.04 -18.43 0.11
N LYS A 355 -24.66 -18.20 -1.04
CA LYS A 355 -25.61 -17.09 -1.24
C LYS A 355 -26.80 -17.15 -0.29
N SER A 356 -27.32 -18.35 0.03
CA SER A 356 -28.43 -18.52 1.00
C SER A 356 -28.03 -18.12 2.42
N LYS A 357 -26.74 -18.12 2.73
CA LYS A 357 -26.14 -17.68 4.00
C LYS A 357 -25.63 -16.24 3.96
N GLY A 358 -25.74 -15.54 2.82
CA GLY A 358 -25.19 -14.20 2.63
C GLY A 358 -23.67 -14.16 2.38
N ILE A 359 -23.07 -15.32 2.06
CA ILE A 359 -21.62 -15.46 1.82
C ILE A 359 -21.32 -15.43 0.32
N GLY A 360 -20.34 -14.64 -0.10
CA GLY A 360 -19.81 -14.61 -1.46
C GLY A 360 -18.76 -15.70 -1.71
N VAL A 361 -18.69 -16.20 -2.94
CA VAL A 361 -17.66 -17.17 -3.35
C VAL A 361 -16.64 -16.48 -4.24
N ILE A 362 -15.38 -16.58 -3.86
CA ILE A 362 -14.21 -16.12 -4.61
C ILE A 362 -13.49 -17.34 -5.13
N VAL A 363 -12.91 -17.27 -6.33
CA VAL A 363 -12.15 -18.37 -6.92
C VAL A 363 -10.74 -17.95 -7.30
N TYR A 364 -9.78 -18.82 -7.06
CA TYR A 364 -8.41 -18.63 -7.53
C TYR A 364 -8.31 -18.86 -9.03
N VAL A 365 -7.59 -17.99 -9.75
CA VAL A 365 -7.18 -18.20 -11.14
C VAL A 365 -5.72 -17.80 -11.34
N ASN A 366 -4.93 -18.71 -11.86
CA ASN A 366 -3.53 -18.43 -12.19
C ASN A 366 -3.43 -17.47 -13.38
N ARG A 367 -2.43 -16.56 -13.36
CA ARG A 367 -2.19 -15.60 -14.44
C ARG A 367 -2.11 -16.24 -15.83
N ARG A 368 -1.53 -17.46 -15.93
CA ARG A 368 -1.37 -18.17 -17.20
C ARG A 368 -2.68 -18.36 -17.96
N HIS A 369 -3.75 -18.57 -17.21
CA HIS A 369 -5.11 -18.72 -17.73
C HIS A 369 -5.83 -17.38 -17.86
N LEU A 370 -5.62 -16.47 -16.88
CA LEU A 370 -6.13 -15.11 -16.99
C LEU A 370 -5.63 -14.38 -18.23
N GLU A 371 -4.32 -14.47 -18.53
CA GLU A 371 -3.71 -13.86 -19.71
C GLU A 371 -4.35 -14.33 -21.03
N LYS A 372 -4.79 -15.61 -21.09
CA LYS A 372 -5.36 -16.24 -22.29
C LYS A 372 -6.88 -16.14 -22.36
N GLN A 373 -7.56 -16.17 -21.21
CA GLN A 373 -8.98 -16.49 -21.15
C GLN A 373 -9.82 -15.44 -20.41
N ILE A 374 -9.26 -14.33 -19.97
CA ILE A 374 -9.99 -13.36 -19.10
C ILE A 374 -11.31 -12.89 -19.72
N ASP A 375 -11.36 -12.70 -21.05
CA ASP A 375 -12.54 -12.25 -21.77
C ASP A 375 -13.63 -13.35 -21.86
N GLN A 376 -13.26 -14.62 -21.64
CA GLN A 376 -14.20 -15.76 -21.55
C GLN A 376 -14.60 -16.03 -20.10
N ILE A 377 -13.66 -15.90 -19.18
CA ILE A 377 -13.81 -16.16 -17.75
C ILE A 377 -14.82 -15.17 -17.14
N LEU A 378 -14.65 -13.87 -17.38
CA LEU A 378 -15.41 -12.85 -16.68
C LEU A 378 -16.93 -12.96 -16.88
N PRO A 379 -17.46 -13.03 -18.12
CA PRO A 379 -18.91 -13.18 -18.32
C PRO A 379 -19.44 -14.53 -17.81
N LEU A 380 -18.60 -15.59 -17.85
CA LEU A 380 -18.99 -16.90 -17.36
C LEU A 380 -19.11 -16.92 -15.83
N TYR A 381 -18.12 -16.34 -15.14
CA TYR A 381 -18.10 -16.30 -13.67
C TYR A 381 -19.19 -15.38 -13.10
N GLU A 382 -19.48 -14.25 -13.77
CA GLU A 382 -20.64 -13.44 -13.42
C GLU A 382 -21.95 -14.24 -13.54
N LYS A 383 -22.12 -14.98 -14.65
CA LYS A 383 -23.28 -15.86 -14.83
C LYS A 383 -23.37 -16.96 -13.77
N TRP A 384 -22.25 -17.51 -13.34
CA TRP A 384 -22.20 -18.51 -12.24
C TRP A 384 -22.52 -17.90 -10.87
N GLY A 385 -22.39 -16.58 -10.70
CA GLY A 385 -22.63 -15.88 -9.45
C GLY A 385 -21.40 -15.84 -8.54
N ILE A 386 -20.20 -15.99 -9.11
CA ILE A 386 -18.93 -15.79 -8.42
C ILE A 386 -18.80 -14.31 -8.05
N ALA A 387 -18.41 -14.02 -6.81
CA ALA A 387 -18.30 -12.67 -6.28
C ALA A 387 -16.96 -12.00 -6.60
N GLY A 388 -15.92 -12.78 -6.86
CA GLY A 388 -14.59 -12.24 -7.10
C GLY A 388 -13.56 -13.29 -7.46
N MET A 389 -12.34 -12.82 -7.71
CA MET A 389 -11.23 -13.68 -8.09
C MET A 389 -9.97 -13.33 -7.31
N LYS A 390 -9.19 -14.36 -6.99
CA LYS A 390 -7.80 -14.23 -6.59
C LYS A 390 -6.92 -14.48 -7.80
N PHE A 391 -6.15 -13.46 -8.20
CA PHE A 391 -5.19 -13.54 -9.29
C PHE A 391 -3.86 -14.07 -8.75
N GLY A 392 -3.54 -15.33 -9.04
CA GLY A 392 -2.29 -15.94 -8.58
C GLY A 392 -1.15 -15.85 -9.57
N PHE A 393 0.07 -15.72 -9.06
CA PHE A 393 1.34 -15.66 -9.80
C PHE A 393 1.40 -14.55 -10.84
N VAL A 394 0.84 -13.37 -10.55
CA VAL A 394 0.88 -12.24 -11.48
C VAL A 394 2.32 -11.82 -11.79
N ASN A 395 2.58 -11.48 -13.05
CA ASN A 395 3.82 -10.87 -13.44
C ASN A 395 3.84 -9.39 -13.03
N THR A 396 5.02 -8.91 -12.66
CA THR A 396 5.22 -7.52 -12.25
C THR A 396 6.53 -7.00 -12.83
N GLY A 397 6.62 -5.70 -13.01
CA GLY A 397 7.86 -5.02 -13.39
C GLY A 397 7.78 -4.38 -14.77
N PRO A 398 7.90 -5.10 -15.87
CA PRO A 398 7.78 -4.56 -17.22
C PRO A 398 6.46 -3.83 -17.48
N GLN A 399 6.48 -2.89 -18.40
CA GLN A 399 5.32 -2.05 -18.75
C GLN A 399 4.11 -2.89 -19.18
N GLU A 400 4.32 -3.92 -19.99
CA GLU A 400 3.28 -4.79 -20.50
C GLU A 400 2.46 -5.46 -19.39
N TRP A 401 3.14 -5.88 -18.31
CA TRP A 401 2.47 -6.50 -17.16
C TRP A 401 1.71 -5.48 -16.32
N THR A 402 2.23 -4.26 -16.19
CA THR A 402 1.50 -3.17 -15.54
C THR A 402 0.21 -2.84 -16.30
N GLN A 403 0.30 -2.66 -17.62
CA GLN A 403 -0.86 -2.39 -18.49
C GLN A 403 -1.87 -3.53 -18.42
N TRP A 404 -1.42 -4.78 -18.59
CA TRP A 404 -2.29 -5.96 -18.55
C TRP A 404 -3.05 -6.04 -17.22
N LEU A 405 -2.36 -5.85 -16.09
CA LEU A 405 -2.98 -5.94 -14.78
C LEU A 405 -4.07 -4.87 -14.57
N HIS A 406 -3.79 -3.63 -14.99
CA HIS A 406 -4.79 -2.55 -14.89
C HIS A 406 -5.98 -2.74 -15.84
N ASP A 407 -5.75 -3.24 -17.06
CA ASP A 407 -6.83 -3.59 -17.98
C ASP A 407 -7.68 -4.74 -17.43
N SER A 408 -7.05 -5.73 -16.82
CA SER A 408 -7.75 -6.85 -16.17
C SER A 408 -8.61 -6.38 -14.99
N MET A 409 -8.11 -5.42 -14.17
CA MET A 409 -8.90 -4.82 -13.09
C MET A 409 -10.12 -4.06 -13.61
N ARG A 410 -9.94 -3.26 -14.67
CA ARG A 410 -11.05 -2.54 -15.32
C ARG A 410 -12.11 -3.52 -15.82
N LYS A 411 -11.69 -4.54 -16.57
CA LYS A 411 -12.58 -5.59 -17.10
C LYS A 411 -13.31 -6.33 -15.95
N ALA A 412 -12.58 -6.75 -14.91
CA ALA A 412 -13.18 -7.41 -13.76
C ALA A 412 -14.25 -6.53 -13.08
N GLY A 413 -14.01 -5.22 -13.00
CA GLY A 413 -14.98 -4.25 -12.48
C GLY A 413 -16.24 -4.12 -13.33
N GLU A 414 -16.16 -4.28 -14.66
CA GLU A 414 -17.29 -4.27 -15.58
C GLU A 414 -18.21 -5.49 -15.38
N PHE A 415 -17.65 -6.62 -14.92
CA PHE A 415 -18.36 -7.86 -14.59
C PHE A 415 -18.58 -8.06 -13.08
N HIS A 416 -18.56 -7.00 -12.29
CA HIS A 416 -18.84 -7.01 -10.86
C HIS A 416 -17.97 -7.98 -10.04
N MET A 417 -16.69 -8.16 -10.42
CA MET A 417 -15.73 -9.01 -9.72
C MET A 417 -14.82 -8.19 -8.81
N ILE A 418 -14.81 -8.49 -7.52
CA ILE A 418 -13.74 -8.03 -6.62
C ILE A 418 -12.49 -8.87 -6.87
N VAL A 419 -11.31 -8.27 -6.66
CA VAL A 419 -10.05 -8.93 -6.96
C VAL A 419 -9.05 -8.78 -5.81
N ASP A 420 -8.41 -9.90 -5.50
CA ASP A 420 -7.20 -10.02 -4.70
C ASP A 420 -6.02 -10.38 -5.63
N VAL A 421 -4.94 -9.60 -5.58
CA VAL A 421 -3.75 -9.83 -6.42
C VAL A 421 -2.63 -10.41 -5.59
N HIS A 422 -2.25 -11.65 -5.88
CA HIS A 422 -1.21 -12.35 -5.13
C HIS A 422 0.20 -12.22 -5.74
N ASP A 423 1.18 -12.65 -4.95
CA ASP A 423 2.62 -12.70 -5.17
C ASP A 423 3.33 -11.33 -5.05
N GLU A 424 4.07 -10.90 -6.05
CA GLU A 424 5.10 -9.85 -5.95
C GLU A 424 4.57 -8.40 -6.13
N TYR A 425 3.27 -8.21 -6.36
CA TYR A 425 2.75 -6.88 -6.66
C TYR A 425 2.60 -6.03 -5.38
N ARG A 426 3.15 -4.81 -5.43
CA ARG A 426 2.94 -3.75 -4.41
C ARG A 426 2.12 -2.61 -5.00
N PRO A 427 1.05 -2.17 -4.35
CA PRO A 427 0.17 -1.10 -4.82
C PRO A 427 0.91 0.23 -5.09
N THR A 428 0.25 1.10 -5.86
CA THR A 428 0.68 2.46 -6.15
C THR A 428 -0.45 3.48 -5.95
N GLY A 429 -1.48 3.13 -5.16
CA GLY A 429 -2.67 3.94 -4.93
C GLY A 429 -3.78 3.73 -5.98
N ILE A 430 -3.65 2.72 -6.84
CA ILE A 430 -4.57 2.48 -7.95
C ILE A 430 -5.94 1.96 -7.49
N GLU A 431 -6.06 1.46 -6.30
CA GLU A 431 -7.33 1.11 -5.65
C GLU A 431 -8.31 2.29 -5.56
N ARG A 432 -7.84 3.53 -5.62
CA ARG A 432 -8.70 4.70 -5.86
C ARG A 432 -9.35 4.67 -7.23
N THR A 433 -8.60 4.24 -8.26
CA THR A 433 -9.04 4.24 -9.66
C THR A 433 -9.91 3.03 -9.97
N TYR A 434 -9.55 1.88 -9.41
CA TYR A 434 -10.24 0.61 -9.56
C TYR A 434 -10.54 0.00 -8.18
N PRO A 435 -11.58 0.46 -7.46
CA PRO A 435 -11.87 -0.01 -6.11
C PRO A 435 -12.35 -1.47 -6.02
N ASN A 436 -12.60 -2.15 -7.13
CA ASN A 436 -12.76 -3.60 -7.17
C ASN A 436 -11.42 -4.35 -6.93
N TRP A 437 -10.28 -3.69 -7.07
CA TRP A 437 -9.00 -4.19 -6.61
C TRP A 437 -8.90 -3.99 -5.10
N MET A 438 -9.32 -5.02 -4.33
CA MET A 438 -9.53 -4.90 -2.90
C MET A 438 -8.23 -4.94 -2.11
N THR A 439 -7.31 -5.83 -2.51
CA THR A 439 -6.07 -6.08 -1.77
C THR A 439 -4.99 -6.65 -2.69
N SER A 440 -3.76 -6.62 -2.22
CA SER A 440 -2.62 -7.25 -2.89
C SER A 440 -1.69 -7.87 -1.86
N GLU A 441 -1.12 -9.02 -2.19
CA GLU A 441 -0.10 -9.62 -1.33
C GLU A 441 1.17 -8.74 -1.30
N GLY A 442 2.16 -8.97 -2.13
CA GLY A 442 3.41 -8.19 -2.17
C GLY A 442 4.06 -8.00 -0.80
N ILE A 443 3.85 -8.94 0.12
CA ILE A 443 4.26 -8.95 1.52
C ILE A 443 4.68 -10.36 1.91
N GLN A 444 5.62 -10.52 2.83
CA GLN A 444 5.81 -11.79 3.50
C GLN A 444 4.76 -11.92 4.61
N GLY A 445 3.58 -12.46 4.28
CA GLY A 445 2.50 -12.72 5.23
C GLY A 445 2.66 -14.01 6.03
N ASN A 446 1.64 -14.37 6.80
CA ASN A 446 1.66 -15.56 7.66
C ASN A 446 1.86 -16.87 6.92
N GLU A 447 1.45 -16.98 5.67
CA GLU A 447 1.75 -18.13 4.81
C GLU A 447 3.25 -18.44 4.76
N GLY A 448 4.09 -17.42 4.67
CA GLY A 448 5.56 -17.50 4.69
C GLY A 448 6.16 -17.77 6.07
N LYS A 449 5.35 -17.91 7.12
CA LYS A 449 5.75 -18.16 8.52
C LYS A 449 6.85 -17.21 9.00
N PRO A 450 6.65 -15.89 8.93
CA PRO A 450 7.64 -14.91 9.33
C PRO A 450 7.91 -14.98 10.83
N VAL A 451 9.02 -14.40 11.24
CA VAL A 451 9.23 -14.03 12.63
C VAL A 451 8.56 -12.67 12.89
N PRO A 452 8.07 -12.38 14.11
CA PRO A 452 7.32 -11.16 14.42
C PRO A 452 8.01 -9.85 14.04
N LYS A 453 9.34 -9.80 14.05
CA LYS A 453 10.08 -8.63 13.54
C LYS A 453 9.72 -8.31 12.08
N VAL A 454 9.55 -9.33 11.25
CA VAL A 454 9.18 -9.15 9.83
C VAL A 454 7.77 -8.57 9.72
N ASP A 455 6.87 -8.97 10.61
CA ASP A 455 5.52 -8.42 10.65
C ASP A 455 5.56 -6.92 10.95
N ILE A 456 6.36 -6.50 11.93
CA ILE A 456 6.49 -5.09 12.29
C ILE A 456 7.21 -4.29 11.19
N ASP A 457 8.25 -4.85 10.58
CA ASP A 457 8.91 -4.23 9.41
C ASP A 457 7.86 -3.97 8.30
N ASN A 458 7.07 -4.99 7.96
CA ASN A 458 6.03 -4.89 6.94
C ASN A 458 4.93 -3.86 7.28
N ALA A 459 4.53 -3.77 8.56
CA ALA A 459 3.50 -2.85 9.01
C ALA A 459 3.87 -1.38 8.73
N PHE A 460 5.14 -1.01 8.83
CA PHE A 460 5.62 0.33 8.49
C PHE A 460 6.00 0.49 7.02
N LEU A 461 6.68 -0.52 6.46
CA LEU A 461 7.37 -0.38 5.18
C LEU A 461 6.48 -0.78 4.00
N ARG A 462 5.89 -2.00 4.06
CA ARG A 462 5.02 -2.50 2.99
C ARG A 462 3.65 -1.83 3.01
N SER A 463 3.06 -1.66 4.19
CA SER A 463 1.72 -1.11 4.32
C SER A 463 1.62 0.37 3.95
N LEU A 464 2.75 1.08 3.86
CA LEU A 464 2.80 2.46 3.39
C LEU A 464 2.22 2.62 1.97
N CYS A 465 2.35 1.63 1.09
CA CYS A 465 1.89 1.75 -0.29
C CYS A 465 0.45 1.24 -0.54
N GLY A 466 -0.27 0.82 0.49
CA GLY A 466 -1.69 0.46 0.39
C GLY A 466 -2.03 -0.94 0.90
N PRO A 467 -3.23 -1.46 0.59
CA PRO A 467 -3.78 -2.69 1.14
C PRO A 467 -2.84 -3.88 1.02
N ALA A 468 -2.85 -4.74 2.07
CA ALA A 468 -1.99 -5.91 2.14
C ALA A 468 -2.79 -7.16 2.53
N ASP A 469 -2.86 -8.16 1.64
CA ASP A 469 -3.29 -9.49 2.05
C ASP A 469 -2.16 -10.17 2.84
N PHE A 470 -2.28 -10.13 4.15
CA PHE A 470 -1.31 -10.69 5.08
C PHE A 470 -1.41 -12.22 5.19
N THR A 471 -2.35 -12.85 4.47
CA THR A 471 -2.59 -14.32 4.49
C THR A 471 -2.64 -14.89 5.92
N MET A 472 -3.43 -14.26 6.80
CA MET A 472 -3.46 -14.66 8.21
C MET A 472 -3.80 -16.15 8.35
N CYS A 473 -2.99 -16.86 9.12
CA CYS A 473 -3.15 -18.28 9.43
C CYS A 473 -3.58 -18.41 10.88
N TRP A 474 -4.81 -17.97 11.22
CA TRP A 474 -5.29 -17.98 12.59
C TRP A 474 -5.13 -19.37 13.22
N GLN A 475 -4.51 -19.43 14.40
CA GLN A 475 -4.21 -20.64 15.15
C GLN A 475 -3.30 -21.69 14.49
N ALA A 476 -2.63 -21.38 13.38
CA ALA A 476 -1.68 -22.33 12.80
C ALA A 476 -0.52 -22.63 13.76
N SER A 477 -0.25 -23.91 13.99
CA SER A 477 0.75 -24.36 14.99
C SER A 477 2.19 -23.97 14.68
N SER A 478 2.46 -23.64 13.42
CA SER A 478 3.80 -23.25 12.93
C SER A 478 4.10 -21.75 13.10
N LEU A 479 3.15 -20.94 13.52
CA LEU A 479 3.34 -19.51 13.73
C LEU A 479 4.16 -19.23 14.99
N LYS A 480 4.98 -18.20 14.93
CA LYS A 480 5.99 -17.83 15.92
C LYS A 480 5.58 -16.66 16.81
N MET A 481 4.40 -16.10 16.54
CA MET A 481 3.79 -15.02 17.30
C MET A 481 2.66 -15.56 18.17
N SER A 482 2.28 -14.77 19.17
CA SER A 482 1.13 -15.08 20.02
C SER A 482 -0.21 -14.86 19.30
N TRP A 483 -1.30 -15.40 19.86
CA TRP A 483 -2.65 -15.11 19.38
C TRP A 483 -3.01 -13.63 19.53
N ALA A 484 -2.58 -12.98 20.60
CA ALA A 484 -2.79 -11.55 20.79
C ALA A 484 -2.08 -10.73 19.71
N HIS A 485 -0.86 -11.12 19.29
CA HIS A 485 -0.16 -10.52 18.15
C HIS A 485 -0.94 -10.68 16.84
N GLN A 486 -1.50 -11.88 16.56
CA GLN A 486 -2.30 -12.09 15.35
C GLN A 486 -3.58 -11.26 15.35
N MET A 487 -4.27 -11.17 16.51
CA MET A 487 -5.44 -10.29 16.64
C MET A 487 -5.05 -8.82 16.40
N ALA A 488 -3.93 -8.37 16.95
CA ALA A 488 -3.40 -7.03 16.68
C ALA A 488 -3.08 -6.83 15.19
N ALA A 489 -2.46 -7.81 14.53
CA ALA A 489 -2.15 -7.78 13.11
C ALA A 489 -3.41 -7.58 12.25
N SER A 490 -4.55 -8.18 12.62
CA SER A 490 -5.82 -8.01 11.90
C SER A 490 -6.36 -6.57 11.95
N ILE A 491 -5.96 -5.78 12.95
CA ILE A 491 -6.27 -4.35 13.05
C ILE A 491 -5.24 -3.53 12.27
N ILE A 492 -3.95 -3.84 12.43
CA ILE A 492 -2.83 -3.03 11.92
C ILE A 492 -2.73 -3.12 10.40
N TYR A 493 -2.81 -4.33 9.83
CA TYR A 493 -2.79 -4.51 8.39
C TYR A 493 -4.15 -4.14 7.78
N TYR A 494 -4.12 -3.13 6.94
CA TYR A 494 -5.30 -2.73 6.19
C TYR A 494 -5.46 -3.64 4.97
N SER A 495 -6.62 -4.28 4.89
CA SER A 495 -7.04 -5.08 3.74
C SER A 495 -8.57 -5.06 3.62
N PRO A 496 -9.14 -4.40 2.61
CA PRO A 496 -10.60 -4.40 2.39
C PRO A 496 -11.19 -5.78 2.14
N LEU A 497 -10.40 -6.71 1.60
CA LEU A 497 -10.70 -8.14 1.55
C LEU A 497 -9.67 -8.84 2.42
N GLN A 498 -10.02 -9.10 3.68
CA GLN A 498 -9.07 -9.58 4.68
C GLN A 498 -9.17 -11.09 4.88
N THR A 499 -8.10 -11.80 4.55
CA THR A 499 -7.98 -13.23 4.87
C THR A 499 -7.65 -13.41 6.35
N LEU A 500 -8.51 -14.13 7.09
CA LEU A 500 -8.29 -14.47 8.50
C LEU A 500 -7.89 -15.93 8.71
N TYR A 501 -8.33 -16.82 7.82
CA TYR A 501 -8.16 -18.27 7.94
C TYR A 501 -7.56 -18.83 6.64
N TRP A 502 -6.22 -18.88 6.57
CA TRP A 502 -5.51 -19.31 5.37
C TRP A 502 -5.26 -20.84 5.32
N TYR A 503 -4.83 -21.44 6.45
CA TYR A 503 -4.58 -22.88 6.57
C TYR A 503 -5.51 -23.58 7.55
N ASP A 504 -6.56 -22.92 7.99
CA ASP A 504 -7.42 -23.41 9.03
C ASP A 504 -8.55 -24.28 8.46
N GLU A 505 -9.03 -25.20 9.27
CA GLU A 505 -10.12 -26.10 8.92
C GLU A 505 -11.31 -25.85 9.84
N PRO A 506 -12.55 -25.76 9.33
CA PRO A 506 -13.75 -25.48 10.13
C PRO A 506 -13.93 -26.41 11.31
N LYS A 507 -13.54 -27.70 11.18
CA LYS A 507 -13.65 -28.71 12.24
C LYS A 507 -12.81 -28.41 13.51
N LYS A 508 -11.89 -27.44 13.45
CA LYS A 508 -11.08 -27.00 14.60
C LYS A 508 -11.80 -26.01 15.49
N PHE A 509 -12.96 -25.52 15.08
CA PHE A 509 -13.69 -24.45 15.74
C PHE A 509 -15.09 -24.97 16.16
N SER A 510 -15.49 -24.68 17.39
CA SER A 510 -16.83 -24.97 17.88
C SER A 510 -17.87 -23.92 17.47
N GLY A 511 -17.38 -22.68 17.19
CA GLY A 511 -18.21 -21.55 16.82
C GLY A 511 -18.66 -20.69 18.01
N ASP A 512 -18.25 -21.04 19.21
CA ASP A 512 -18.56 -20.34 20.47
C ASP A 512 -17.32 -19.84 21.23
N GLU A 513 -16.14 -19.88 20.58
CA GLU A 513 -14.91 -19.36 21.16
C GLU A 513 -15.02 -17.83 21.43
N GLU A 514 -14.61 -17.42 22.64
CA GLU A 514 -14.73 -16.03 23.10
C GLU A 514 -14.08 -15.00 22.15
N TYR A 515 -12.97 -15.36 21.48
CA TYR A 515 -12.32 -14.49 20.51
C TYR A 515 -13.12 -14.27 19.20
N LEU A 516 -14.10 -15.13 18.89
CA LEU A 516 -14.95 -14.94 17.72
C LEU A 516 -15.79 -13.66 17.82
N ALA A 517 -16.14 -13.23 19.03
CA ALA A 517 -16.81 -11.94 19.23
C ALA A 517 -15.98 -10.77 18.67
N PHE A 518 -14.66 -10.82 18.84
CA PHE A 518 -13.75 -9.83 18.27
C PHE A 518 -13.76 -9.89 16.73
N PHE A 519 -13.56 -11.06 16.13
CA PHE A 519 -13.52 -11.20 14.66
C PHE A 519 -14.85 -10.89 13.99
N ARG A 520 -15.98 -11.18 14.65
CA ARG A 520 -17.32 -10.76 14.18
C ARG A 520 -17.45 -9.23 14.14
N ALA A 521 -16.96 -8.55 15.18
CA ALA A 521 -17.01 -7.10 15.29
C ALA A 521 -15.99 -6.38 14.41
N LEU A 522 -14.86 -7.02 14.07
CA LEU A 522 -13.75 -6.43 13.33
C LEU A 522 -14.18 -6.03 11.92
N PRO A 523 -14.12 -4.73 11.55
CA PRO A 523 -14.34 -4.28 10.19
C PRO A 523 -13.06 -4.39 9.34
N THR A 524 -13.20 -4.36 8.03
CA THR A 524 -12.08 -4.38 7.08
C THR A 524 -11.80 -3.01 6.45
N VAL A 525 -12.69 -2.04 6.69
CA VAL A 525 -12.58 -0.64 6.23
C VAL A 525 -12.93 0.31 7.35
N TRP A 526 -12.33 1.49 7.34
CA TRP A 526 -12.25 2.35 8.51
C TRP A 526 -12.70 3.78 8.20
N ASP A 527 -13.08 4.51 9.23
CA ASP A 527 -13.44 5.92 9.16
C ASP A 527 -12.30 6.82 9.62
N GLU A 528 -11.32 6.26 10.35
CA GLU A 528 -10.16 6.96 10.89
C GLU A 528 -9.03 5.98 11.26
N LYS A 529 -7.79 6.45 11.11
CA LYS A 529 -6.56 5.74 11.50
C LYS A 529 -5.63 6.68 12.28
N ASN A 530 -5.12 6.20 13.41
CA ASN A 530 -4.10 6.88 14.23
C ASN A 530 -2.96 5.90 14.54
N VAL A 531 -1.73 6.21 14.15
CA VAL A 531 -0.54 5.46 14.55
C VAL A 531 0.00 6.05 15.84
N ILE A 532 -0.34 5.47 16.97
CA ILE A 532 -0.08 6.03 18.29
C ILE A 532 1.42 6.06 18.59
N GLN A 533 2.12 4.97 18.29
CA GLN A 533 3.56 4.82 18.56
C GLN A 533 4.14 3.63 17.82
N GLY A 534 5.46 3.60 17.69
CA GLY A 534 6.18 2.43 17.18
C GLY A 534 7.57 2.75 16.67
N GLU A 535 8.36 1.68 16.51
CA GLU A 535 9.71 1.69 15.93
C GLU A 535 9.85 0.49 15.00
N ILE A 536 10.39 0.72 13.80
CA ILE A 536 10.52 -0.31 12.77
C ILE A 536 11.32 -1.51 13.29
N GLY A 537 10.70 -2.69 13.21
CA GLY A 537 11.28 -3.95 13.65
C GLY A 537 11.19 -4.23 15.14
N GLU A 538 10.62 -3.32 15.92
CA GLU A 538 10.47 -3.49 17.37
C GLU A 538 9.01 -3.66 17.81
N PHE A 539 8.19 -2.64 17.56
CA PHE A 539 6.77 -2.66 17.91
C PHE A 539 5.99 -1.60 17.14
N ILE A 540 4.66 -1.73 17.11
CA ILE A 540 3.74 -0.75 16.54
C ILE A 540 2.40 -0.80 17.26
N THR A 541 1.82 0.37 17.53
CA THR A 541 0.44 0.53 18.04
C THR A 541 -0.38 1.39 17.08
N VAL A 542 -1.50 0.85 16.61
CA VAL A 542 -2.42 1.55 15.70
C VAL A 542 -3.84 1.49 16.27
N ALA A 543 -4.52 2.64 16.33
CA ALA A 543 -5.94 2.73 16.61
C ALA A 543 -6.71 3.04 15.32
N ARG A 544 -7.86 2.38 15.14
CA ARG A 544 -8.74 2.56 13.98
C ARG A 544 -10.18 2.67 14.43
N ARG A 545 -10.95 3.56 13.83
CA ARG A 545 -12.37 3.76 14.14
C ARG A 545 -13.28 3.26 13.02
N LYS A 546 -14.38 2.65 13.41
CA LYS A 546 -15.53 2.38 12.53
C LYS A 546 -16.82 2.71 13.25
N GLY A 547 -17.56 3.69 12.72
CA GLY A 547 -18.71 4.25 13.43
C GLY A 547 -18.28 4.80 14.79
N ASP A 548 -18.92 4.34 15.85
CA ASP A 548 -18.62 4.71 17.23
C ASP A 548 -17.62 3.79 17.93
N SER A 549 -17.18 2.70 17.26
CA SER A 549 -16.27 1.71 17.83
C SER A 549 -14.83 1.97 17.41
N TRP A 550 -13.90 1.70 18.33
CA TRP A 550 -12.47 1.75 18.08
C TRP A 550 -11.83 0.37 18.25
N PHE A 551 -10.84 0.11 17.46
CA PHE A 551 -10.01 -1.08 17.52
C PHE A 551 -8.56 -0.64 17.65
N VAL A 552 -7.86 -1.14 18.68
CA VAL A 552 -6.45 -0.82 18.91
C VAL A 552 -5.63 -2.09 18.85
N GLY A 553 -4.65 -2.13 17.93
CA GLY A 553 -3.73 -3.25 17.82
C GLY A 553 -2.32 -2.83 18.23
N THR A 554 -1.66 -3.62 19.08
CA THR A 554 -0.24 -3.47 19.39
C THR A 554 0.48 -4.76 19.10
N MET A 555 1.43 -4.75 18.17
CA MET A 555 2.35 -5.86 17.90
C MET A 555 3.72 -5.57 18.50
N ASN A 556 4.31 -6.57 19.12
CA ASN A 556 5.65 -6.54 19.71
C ASN A 556 6.56 -7.63 19.13
N ALA A 557 7.85 -7.34 18.99
CA ALA A 557 8.87 -8.31 18.59
C ALA A 557 10.07 -8.29 19.56
N ILE A 558 10.85 -9.35 19.51
CA ILE A 558 12.22 -9.49 20.05
C ILE A 558 12.29 -9.65 21.57
N LYS A 559 11.64 -8.80 22.37
CA LYS A 559 11.76 -8.83 23.84
C LYS A 559 10.41 -8.50 24.50
N HIS A 560 10.27 -8.85 25.75
CA HIS A 560 9.20 -8.38 26.62
C HIS A 560 9.11 -6.84 26.57
N ARG A 561 7.90 -6.29 26.48
CA ARG A 561 7.66 -4.85 26.36
C ARG A 561 6.42 -4.42 27.13
N GLU A 562 6.59 -3.41 27.94
CA GLU A 562 5.48 -2.62 28.45
C GLU A 562 5.27 -1.39 27.57
N ALA A 563 4.05 -1.13 27.14
CA ALA A 563 3.69 0.05 26.36
C ALA A 563 2.49 0.76 27.01
N GLN A 564 2.53 2.08 27.03
CA GLN A 564 1.41 2.92 27.46
C GLN A 564 0.61 3.36 26.24
N ILE A 565 -0.68 3.13 26.24
CA ILE A 565 -1.60 3.46 25.16
C ILE A 565 -2.57 4.52 25.65
N PRO A 566 -2.31 5.80 25.41
CA PRO A 566 -3.24 6.88 25.76
C PRO A 566 -4.47 6.82 24.83
N LEU A 567 -5.65 6.89 25.39
CA LEU A 567 -6.90 6.83 24.63
C LEU A 567 -7.41 8.23 24.23
N THR A 568 -6.52 9.19 24.01
CA THR A 568 -6.84 10.59 23.67
C THR A 568 -7.62 10.77 22.36
N PHE A 569 -7.72 9.72 21.55
CA PHE A 569 -8.53 9.69 20.34
C PHE A 569 -10.03 9.44 20.60
N LEU A 570 -10.42 9.06 21.82
CA LEU A 570 -11.83 8.91 22.21
C LEU A 570 -12.49 10.29 22.42
N ASP A 571 -13.81 10.33 22.25
CA ASP A 571 -14.57 11.57 22.47
C ASP A 571 -14.46 12.02 23.93
N PRO A 572 -14.05 13.27 24.21
CA PRO A 572 -13.96 13.80 25.56
C PRO A 572 -15.30 13.70 26.33
N GLY A 573 -15.25 13.24 27.56
CA GLY A 573 -16.43 13.12 28.43
C GLY A 573 -17.39 11.98 28.12
N ARG A 574 -17.12 11.17 27.07
CA ARG A 574 -17.89 9.95 26.75
C ARG A 574 -17.28 8.75 27.46
N LYS A 575 -18.13 7.87 27.96
CA LYS A 575 -17.71 6.60 28.56
C LYS A 575 -17.76 5.46 27.52
N TYR A 576 -16.79 4.59 27.62
CA TYR A 576 -16.66 3.42 26.75
C TYR A 576 -16.33 2.17 27.57
N THR A 577 -16.60 1.02 27.01
CA THR A 577 -16.14 -0.29 27.53
C THR A 577 -15.06 -0.81 26.59
N ALA A 578 -13.90 -1.15 27.13
CA ALA A 578 -12.79 -1.79 26.40
C ALA A 578 -12.74 -3.27 26.72
N THR A 579 -12.80 -4.12 25.68
CA THR A 579 -12.49 -5.55 25.76
C THR A 579 -11.06 -5.75 25.24
N ILE A 580 -10.17 -6.18 26.10
CA ILE A 580 -8.74 -6.32 25.88
C ILE A 580 -8.39 -7.80 25.72
N TYR A 581 -7.74 -8.15 24.62
CA TYR A 581 -7.21 -9.47 24.31
C TYR A 581 -5.69 -9.39 24.34
N ALA A 582 -5.06 -10.00 25.34
CA ALA A 582 -3.65 -9.86 25.64
C ALA A 582 -2.96 -11.22 25.83
N ASP A 583 -1.63 -11.20 25.86
CA ASP A 583 -0.83 -12.37 26.23
C ASP A 583 -1.10 -12.75 27.69
N PRO A 584 -1.29 -14.04 28.01
CA PRO A 584 -1.64 -14.48 29.37
C PRO A 584 -0.46 -14.43 30.35
N THR A 585 0.77 -14.61 29.86
CA THR A 585 2.01 -14.66 30.64
C THR A 585 3.11 -13.89 29.91
N PRO A 586 3.08 -12.54 29.99
CA PRO A 586 4.00 -11.71 29.21
C PRO A 586 5.46 -11.82 29.66
N GLU A 587 5.72 -12.20 30.91
CA GLU A 587 7.07 -12.28 31.50
C GLU A 587 7.88 -13.51 31.04
N VAL A 588 7.23 -14.49 30.39
CA VAL A 588 7.91 -15.72 29.96
C VAL A 588 8.63 -15.45 28.63
N GLU A 589 9.96 -15.36 28.70
CA GLU A 589 10.79 -15.40 27.50
C GLU A 589 10.69 -16.78 26.83
N VAL A 590 10.29 -16.76 25.57
CA VAL A 590 10.18 -17.97 24.77
C VAL A 590 11.22 -17.94 23.68
N GLU A 591 12.16 -18.89 23.75
CA GLU A 591 13.11 -19.10 22.68
C GLU A 591 12.37 -19.54 21.40
N ILE A 592 12.53 -18.75 20.33
CA ILE A 592 11.88 -19.02 19.04
C ILE A 592 12.92 -19.62 18.10
N ASP A 593 12.64 -20.84 17.65
CA ASP A 593 13.37 -21.42 16.52
C ASP A 593 13.12 -20.57 15.24
N PRO A 594 14.13 -19.83 14.75
CA PRO A 594 13.97 -18.96 13.58
C PRO A 594 13.80 -19.74 12.27
N SER A 595 13.95 -21.06 12.29
CA SER A 595 13.84 -21.87 11.07
C SER A 595 12.39 -21.88 10.53
N PRO A 596 12.18 -21.96 9.21
CA PRO A 596 10.84 -22.04 8.62
C PRO A 596 9.99 -23.22 9.11
N ARG A 597 10.66 -24.28 9.63
CA ARG A 597 10.00 -25.47 10.18
C ARG A 597 9.96 -25.51 11.70
N GLY A 598 10.49 -24.49 12.38
CA GLY A 598 10.46 -24.34 13.82
C GLY A 598 9.04 -24.33 14.36
N LYS A 599 8.83 -24.95 15.51
CA LYS A 599 7.53 -24.94 16.19
C LYS A 599 7.33 -23.61 16.90
N GLY A 600 6.12 -23.04 16.82
CA GLY A 600 5.72 -21.92 17.67
C GLY A 600 5.57 -22.35 19.14
N ASN A 601 5.57 -21.37 20.04
CA ASN A 601 5.39 -21.63 21.47
C ASN A 601 3.93 -22.02 21.78
N PRO A 602 3.67 -23.17 22.46
CA PRO A 602 2.33 -23.54 22.88
C PRO A 602 1.67 -22.55 23.86
N GLU A 603 2.46 -21.94 24.75
CA GLU A 603 1.93 -20.98 25.73
C GLU A 603 1.48 -19.65 25.13
N SER A 604 2.03 -19.28 23.97
CA SER A 604 1.59 -18.11 23.19
C SER A 604 0.21 -18.28 22.53
N LYS A 605 -0.39 -19.47 22.65
CA LYS A 605 -1.68 -19.84 22.03
C LYS A 605 -2.83 -19.80 23.02
N LYS A 606 -2.81 -18.83 23.89
CA LYS A 606 -3.87 -18.51 24.85
C LYS A 606 -4.10 -17.02 24.83
N LEU A 607 -5.26 -16.61 25.31
CA LEU A 607 -5.61 -15.20 25.48
C LEU A 607 -6.03 -14.94 26.92
N LYS A 608 -5.62 -13.82 27.47
CA LYS A 608 -6.20 -13.20 28.64
C LYS A 608 -7.19 -12.15 28.16
N ILE A 609 -8.46 -12.32 28.47
CA ILE A 609 -9.51 -11.38 28.12
C ILE A 609 -9.87 -10.56 29.36
N THR A 610 -9.84 -9.23 29.23
CA THR A 610 -10.18 -8.31 30.31
C THR A 610 -11.17 -7.27 29.80
N ILE A 611 -12.17 -6.95 30.58
CA ILE A 611 -13.17 -5.92 30.26
C ILE A 611 -13.05 -4.80 31.30
N MET A 612 -13.00 -3.54 30.86
CA MET A 612 -12.93 -2.39 31.75
C MET A 612 -13.60 -1.14 31.15
N ASP A 613 -14.07 -0.28 32.00
CA ASP A 613 -14.57 1.03 31.59
C ASP A 613 -13.40 1.98 31.33
N VAL A 614 -13.50 2.79 30.25
CA VAL A 614 -12.46 3.70 29.83
C VAL A 614 -13.06 5.04 29.35
N THR A 615 -12.21 6.08 29.34
CA THR A 615 -12.50 7.41 28.79
C THR A 615 -11.30 7.91 28.00
N ALA A 616 -11.40 9.10 27.41
CA ALA A 616 -10.27 9.75 26.71
C ALA A 616 -9.05 10.00 27.62
N ASP A 617 -9.24 10.08 28.95
CA ASP A 617 -8.17 10.29 29.92
C ASP A 617 -7.49 8.99 30.36
N THR A 618 -8.01 7.83 29.91
CA THR A 618 -7.48 6.51 30.30
C THR A 618 -6.18 6.23 29.55
N ILE A 619 -5.20 5.67 30.25
CA ILE A 619 -4.00 5.08 29.66
C ILE A 619 -4.09 3.55 29.90
N ILE A 620 -4.15 2.77 28.82
CA ILE A 620 -4.07 1.31 28.91
C ILE A 620 -2.61 0.89 28.92
N HIS A 621 -2.26 0.02 29.86
CA HIS A 621 -0.94 -0.60 29.92
C HIS A 621 -0.97 -1.93 29.14
N ALA A 622 -0.20 -2.01 28.07
CA ALA A 622 -0.01 -3.22 27.29
C ALA A 622 1.30 -3.89 27.74
N ASP A 623 1.15 -4.96 28.51
CA ASP A 623 2.25 -5.81 28.94
C ASP A 623 2.32 -7.02 28.00
N MET A 624 3.35 -7.06 27.14
CA MET A 624 3.44 -7.97 26.00
C MET A 624 4.68 -8.87 26.10
N ALA A 625 4.47 -10.15 25.90
CA ALA A 625 5.55 -11.11 25.75
C ALA A 625 6.48 -10.74 24.58
N ASN A 626 7.68 -11.33 24.54
CA ASN A 626 8.45 -11.32 23.31
C ASN A 626 7.63 -11.99 22.19
N ASN A 627 7.56 -11.34 21.02
CA ASN A 627 6.73 -11.79 19.90
C ASN A 627 5.21 -11.85 20.20
N GLY A 628 4.81 -11.10 21.22
CA GLY A 628 3.44 -10.97 21.67
C GLY A 628 2.72 -9.75 21.14
N GLY A 629 1.57 -9.46 21.74
CA GLY A 629 0.77 -8.31 21.34
C GLY A 629 -0.45 -8.09 22.25
N GLN A 630 -1.24 -7.10 21.86
CA GLN A 630 -2.51 -6.79 22.48
C GLN A 630 -3.49 -6.27 21.42
N ALA A 631 -4.71 -6.76 21.43
CA ALA A 631 -5.81 -6.22 20.64
C ALA A 631 -6.92 -5.73 21.58
N ILE A 632 -7.51 -4.58 21.25
CA ILE A 632 -8.56 -3.96 22.06
C ILE A 632 -9.72 -3.59 21.17
N HIS A 633 -10.95 -3.96 21.59
CA HIS A 633 -12.17 -3.46 21.00
C HIS A 633 -12.86 -2.53 22.01
N ILE A 634 -13.06 -1.26 21.62
CA ILE A 634 -13.63 -0.21 22.47
C ILE A 634 -14.98 0.20 21.89
N THR A 635 -16.03 0.06 22.68
CA THR A 635 -17.40 0.44 22.32
C THR A 635 -17.98 1.46 23.29
N PRO A 636 -18.82 2.40 22.83
CA PRO A 636 -19.51 3.29 23.73
C PRO A 636 -20.33 2.51 24.76
N THR A 637 -20.25 2.91 26.03
CA THR A 637 -21.17 2.39 27.03
C THR A 637 -22.60 2.80 26.64
N ALA A 638 -23.53 1.84 26.64
CA ALA A 638 -24.94 2.16 26.39
C ALA A 638 -25.40 3.28 27.33
N LYS A 639 -26.08 4.31 26.79
CA LYS A 639 -26.73 5.28 27.67
C LYS A 639 -27.67 4.52 28.60
N PRO A 640 -27.64 4.76 29.93
CA PRO A 640 -28.68 4.23 30.79
C PRO A 640 -30.03 4.67 30.21
N GLN A 641 -30.90 3.68 29.96
CA GLN A 641 -32.26 3.91 29.48
C GLN A 641 -33.07 4.71 30.50
#